data_99a71f0345e7b1018a6c11ca0992b6ee
#
_entry.id   99a71f0345e7b1018a6c11ca0992b6ee
#
_cell.length_a   1.000
_cell.length_b   1.000
_cell.length_c   1.000
_cell.angle_alpha   90.00
_cell.angle_beta   90.00
_cell.angle_gamma   90.00
#
_symmetry.space_group_name_H-M   'P 1'
#
loop_
_entity.id
_entity.type
_entity.pdbx_description
1 polymer ?
#
loop_
_entity_poly.entity_id
_entity_poly.type
_entity_poly.pdbx_seq_one_letter_code
_entity_poly.pdbx_strand_id
1 'polypeptide(L)'
;MGSRLNLLAMLALLAPAAPAAVQLIEGPTPIPGGNARAAHDLTVVNERLAFALAVGSSPPYGVPRGALIDLAPVSGGQIGPDRVVFADFIPNNWSAWPNTYQRVDVLERGPDTVRIRAVRDFGQARIETLYTLAAGADRVAISATMTNEGAAALPQLLSGLTLWPSSGFLFPLPGLAGVTSGSATGALARRVSAYDATWTITLHAPYAQQVGSGSRDLFLRHTLAPQESRTFSGWLQVGARGDLAPVLEAEIAQQQLPAGELSGSLRGAARDARADFVVVIEKQGQPYAWTRGRAGHYRVRLPVGQYSLYATARNFARSTPLSVTVSADSARTLDFSAPAGPGRLAFAVRDARSHAPLDARIVVEAGEQPVVEFLGRRTFFTALDPPGQLEVPIAPGPYRLRVTAGGGVLAREEHVAASVRPGATTRRAVDITRTFDPPARGWYAADLHHHADQAEAVTPPADLARSQLAAGLDLLFVSDHDSTANHAALAALARARHVPFIPGIELSPSWGHFNAYPLTPGAALEIDTGTAPVGAILAAARRAGASVVQVNHPFIPYGYFSSVAAGVAPGGFDGSFDLMEINSTVPEDDARVLAQLWQYWNQGRAYYLSAGSDTHDVWNEQSGRVRVFVHVDGPLSVAAFAAGLKAGHAYVTYGPIIYPATMFGTQLPAHSGAALAFDVGSVAGLSKVELIGDGERRETRTLEGAPVSAQVSFAADPRLHWYALTVEDQAGRRAYSDPIWLSTPPEAHLP
;
A
#
# COMPACT_ATOMS: atom_id res chain seq x y z
N MET A 1 -19.43 -26.18 -76.56
CA MET A 1 -19.34 -24.85 -75.87
C MET A 1 -18.74 -25.10 -74.51
N GLY A 2 -17.46 -24.92 -74.40
CA GLY A 2 -16.70 -25.19 -73.17
C GLY A 2 -16.50 -23.92 -72.40
N SER A 3 -16.88 -23.95 -71.14
CA SER A 3 -16.58 -22.88 -70.16
C SER A 3 -15.29 -23.22 -69.38
N ARG A 4 -14.26 -22.41 -69.56
CA ARG A 4 -12.99 -22.50 -68.80
C ARG A 4 -13.12 -21.71 -67.49
N LEU A 5 -13.03 -22.38 -66.36
CA LEU A 5 -12.90 -21.75 -65.03
C LEU A 5 -11.42 -21.33 -64.86
N ASN A 6 -11.20 -20.02 -64.77
CA ASN A 6 -9.91 -19.47 -64.37
C ASN A 6 -9.80 -19.47 -62.82
N LEU A 7 -8.91 -20.28 -62.30
CA LEU A 7 -8.50 -20.26 -60.90
C LEU A 7 -7.43 -19.16 -60.73
N LEU A 8 -7.80 -18.00 -60.18
CA LEU A 8 -6.81 -17.00 -59.71
C LEU A 8 -6.32 -17.43 -58.36
N ALA A 9 -5.08 -17.90 -58.32
CA ALA A 9 -4.32 -18.10 -57.09
C ALA A 9 -3.89 -16.73 -56.55
N MET A 10 -4.51 -16.29 -55.44
CA MET A 10 -4.08 -15.12 -54.69
C MET A 10 -2.80 -15.49 -53.90
N LEU A 11 -1.65 -15.12 -54.43
CA LEU A 11 -0.41 -15.10 -53.64
C LEU A 11 -0.53 -13.94 -52.64
N ALA A 12 -0.79 -14.26 -51.39
CA ALA A 12 -0.56 -13.33 -50.29
C ALA A 12 0.95 -13.10 -50.14
N LEU A 13 1.43 -11.98 -50.64
CA LEU A 13 2.75 -11.46 -50.33
C LEU A 13 2.81 -11.19 -48.84
N LEU A 14 3.43 -12.08 -48.10
CA LEU A 14 3.90 -11.79 -46.71
C LEU A 14 4.92 -10.66 -46.86
N ALA A 15 4.51 -9.43 -46.51
CA ALA A 15 5.45 -8.34 -46.34
C ALA A 15 6.49 -8.81 -45.28
N PRO A 16 7.80 -8.63 -45.52
CA PRO A 16 8.78 -8.92 -44.48
C PRO A 16 8.45 -8.06 -43.26
N ALA A 17 8.38 -8.69 -42.09
CA ALA A 17 8.26 -7.96 -40.83
C ALA A 17 9.44 -6.96 -40.81
N ALA A 18 9.12 -5.69 -40.53
CA ALA A 18 10.17 -4.70 -40.33
C ALA A 18 11.13 -5.24 -39.25
N PRO A 19 12.44 -5.07 -39.41
CA PRO A 19 13.38 -5.56 -38.41
C PRO A 19 13.02 -4.96 -37.07
N ALA A 20 13.03 -5.81 -36.03
CA ALA A 20 12.87 -5.36 -34.67
C ALA A 20 13.86 -4.25 -34.40
N ALA A 21 13.41 -3.11 -33.90
CA ALA A 21 14.27 -1.95 -33.67
C ALA A 21 13.94 -1.32 -32.33
N VAL A 22 14.96 -0.87 -31.63
CA VAL A 22 14.81 -0.05 -30.42
C VAL A 22 14.83 1.41 -30.81
N GLN A 23 13.93 2.20 -30.21
CA GLN A 23 13.83 3.64 -30.42
C GLN A 23 14.05 4.38 -29.10
N LEU A 24 14.80 5.47 -29.15
CA LEU A 24 14.92 6.44 -28.07
C LEU A 24 14.17 7.71 -28.45
N ILE A 25 13.22 8.10 -27.60
CA ILE A 25 12.39 9.29 -27.74
C ILE A 25 12.80 10.25 -26.62
N GLU A 26 13.10 11.50 -26.94
CA GLU A 26 13.37 12.58 -25.99
C GLU A 26 12.16 13.49 -25.93
N GLY A 27 11.74 13.85 -24.71
CA GLY A 27 10.55 14.67 -24.44
C GLY A 27 9.48 13.90 -23.70
N PRO A 28 8.24 14.44 -23.68
CA PRO A 28 7.12 13.79 -23.01
C PRO A 28 6.91 12.35 -23.49
N THR A 29 6.77 11.44 -22.55
CA THR A 29 6.61 10.01 -22.84
C THR A 29 5.34 9.73 -23.67
N PRO A 30 5.40 8.84 -24.67
CA PRO A 30 4.22 8.35 -25.36
C PRO A 30 3.46 7.26 -24.57
N ILE A 31 3.95 6.85 -23.38
CA ILE A 31 3.28 5.85 -22.54
C ILE A 31 1.98 6.46 -21.97
N PRO A 32 0.80 5.91 -22.26
CA PRO A 32 -0.45 6.41 -21.72
C PRO A 32 -0.47 6.36 -20.18
N GLY A 33 -0.77 7.50 -19.55
CA GLY A 33 -0.74 7.63 -18.10
C GLY A 33 0.65 7.82 -17.49
N GLY A 34 1.71 7.83 -18.30
CA GLY A 34 3.08 8.00 -17.83
C GLY A 34 3.36 9.37 -17.22
N ASN A 35 4.35 9.43 -16.35
CA ASN A 35 4.75 10.58 -15.55
C ASN A 35 5.96 11.35 -16.10
N ALA A 36 6.72 10.76 -17.02
CA ALA A 36 7.85 11.39 -17.69
C ALA A 36 7.36 12.39 -18.77
N ARG A 37 7.05 13.62 -18.38
CA ARG A 37 6.40 14.63 -19.24
C ARG A 37 7.25 15.84 -19.56
N ALA A 38 8.44 15.95 -18.99
CA ALA A 38 9.33 17.08 -19.25
C ALA A 38 10.03 16.95 -20.62
N ALA A 39 10.52 18.09 -21.14
CA ALA A 39 11.14 18.18 -22.45
C ALA A 39 12.40 17.31 -22.63
N HIS A 40 13.06 16.94 -21.54
CA HIS A 40 14.32 16.16 -21.57
C HIS A 40 14.17 14.75 -21.02
N ASP A 41 12.96 14.32 -20.72
CA ASP A 41 12.73 12.92 -20.31
C ASP A 41 13.04 11.97 -21.47
N LEU A 42 13.45 10.77 -21.14
CA LEU A 42 13.89 9.77 -22.10
C LEU A 42 12.97 8.55 -22.09
N THR A 43 12.34 8.26 -23.20
CA THR A 43 11.56 7.01 -23.37
C THR A 43 12.27 6.07 -24.34
N VAL A 44 12.45 4.81 -23.96
CA VAL A 44 12.99 3.76 -24.81
C VAL A 44 11.90 2.76 -25.13
N VAL A 45 11.73 2.44 -26.40
CA VAL A 45 10.64 1.57 -26.88
C VAL A 45 11.20 0.51 -27.83
N ASN A 46 10.75 -0.73 -27.66
CA ASN A 46 10.86 -1.79 -28.67
C ASN A 46 9.48 -2.41 -28.93
N GLU A 47 9.41 -3.50 -29.65
CA GLU A 47 8.13 -4.15 -30.03
C GLU A 47 7.45 -4.89 -28.85
N ARG A 48 8.07 -4.98 -27.68
CA ARG A 48 7.55 -5.71 -26.51
C ARG A 48 7.30 -4.84 -25.29
N LEU A 49 8.07 -3.78 -25.11
CA LEU A 49 7.94 -2.89 -23.95
C LEU A 49 8.39 -1.47 -24.28
N ALA A 50 7.91 -0.54 -23.46
CA ALA A 50 8.37 0.83 -23.39
C ALA A 50 8.66 1.18 -21.93
N PHE A 51 9.74 1.91 -21.68
CA PHE A 51 10.02 2.49 -20.36
C PHE A 51 10.52 3.92 -20.48
N ALA A 52 10.30 4.74 -19.45
CA ALA A 52 10.80 6.10 -19.42
C ALA A 52 11.57 6.41 -18.13
N LEU A 53 12.60 7.25 -18.31
CA LEU A 53 13.44 7.76 -17.22
C LEU A 53 13.11 9.23 -16.96
N ALA A 54 12.99 9.61 -15.70
CA ALA A 54 12.88 10.99 -15.29
C ALA A 54 14.22 11.70 -15.44
N VAL A 55 14.31 12.67 -16.34
CA VAL A 55 15.47 13.55 -16.51
C VAL A 55 15.09 14.98 -16.16
N GLY A 56 14.02 15.50 -16.71
CA GLY A 56 13.42 16.79 -16.40
C GLY A 56 12.28 16.70 -15.40
N SER A 57 11.47 15.66 -15.46
CA SER A 57 10.41 15.40 -14.51
C SER A 57 10.95 15.04 -13.13
N SER A 58 10.21 15.40 -12.07
CA SER A 58 10.48 14.93 -10.71
C SER A 58 9.88 13.55 -10.54
N PRO A 59 10.67 12.54 -10.13
CA PRO A 59 10.15 11.23 -9.80
C PRO A 59 9.22 11.28 -8.59
N PRO A 60 8.24 10.38 -8.49
CA PRO A 60 7.40 10.23 -7.30
C PRO A 60 8.23 10.01 -6.03
N TYR A 61 7.71 10.44 -4.88
CA TYR A 61 8.35 10.29 -3.55
C TYR A 61 9.76 10.86 -3.47
N GLY A 62 10.11 11.84 -4.34
CA GLY A 62 11.43 12.45 -4.39
C GLY A 62 12.57 11.45 -4.65
N VAL A 63 12.28 10.30 -5.25
CA VAL A 63 13.31 9.41 -5.80
C VAL A 63 14.20 10.24 -6.74
N PRO A 64 15.53 10.06 -6.74
CA PRO A 64 16.41 10.90 -7.54
C PRO A 64 16.15 10.78 -9.05
N ARG A 65 16.34 11.86 -9.81
CA ARG A 65 16.27 11.84 -11.28
C ARG A 65 17.20 10.77 -11.84
N GLY A 66 16.83 10.19 -12.99
CA GLY A 66 17.48 9.02 -13.57
C GLY A 66 16.81 7.69 -13.15
N ALA A 67 15.79 7.74 -12.29
CA ALA A 67 14.94 6.59 -12.00
C ALA A 67 14.03 6.25 -13.19
N LEU A 68 13.68 4.98 -13.33
CA LEU A 68 12.64 4.51 -14.24
C LEU A 68 11.28 4.78 -13.59
N ILE A 69 10.47 5.65 -14.21
CA ILE A 69 9.19 6.11 -13.66
C ILE A 69 7.96 5.72 -14.49
N ASP A 70 8.17 5.16 -15.69
CA ASP A 70 7.09 4.58 -16.48
C ASP A 70 7.57 3.28 -17.10
N LEU A 71 6.68 2.27 -17.15
CA LEU A 71 6.94 0.98 -17.78
C LEU A 71 5.63 0.38 -18.30
N ALA A 72 5.58 0.03 -19.57
CA ALA A 72 4.40 -0.47 -20.21
C ALA A 72 4.68 -1.64 -21.15
N PRO A 73 3.78 -2.62 -21.31
CA PRO A 73 3.85 -3.61 -22.38
C PRO A 73 3.55 -2.96 -23.72
N VAL A 74 4.22 -3.43 -24.78
CA VAL A 74 3.91 -3.11 -26.17
C VAL A 74 3.35 -4.35 -26.85
N SER A 75 2.24 -4.20 -27.56
CA SER A 75 1.58 -5.30 -28.28
C SER A 75 1.00 -4.80 -29.60
N GLY A 76 1.32 -5.48 -30.70
CA GLY A 76 0.85 -5.08 -32.02
C GLY A 76 1.27 -3.66 -32.43
N GLY A 77 2.43 -3.18 -31.95
CA GLY A 77 2.93 -1.83 -32.20
C GLY A 77 2.26 -0.73 -31.36
N GLN A 78 1.38 -1.08 -30.44
CA GLN A 78 0.74 -0.12 -29.52
C GLN A 78 1.35 -0.23 -28.12
N ILE A 79 1.71 0.93 -27.55
CA ILE A 79 2.17 1.04 -26.17
C ILE A 79 0.94 0.99 -25.24
N GLY A 80 0.96 0.08 -24.28
CA GLY A 80 -0.05 -0.03 -23.25
C GLY A 80 0.07 1.07 -22.19
N PRO A 81 -0.88 1.14 -21.23
CA PRO A 81 -0.80 2.08 -20.13
C PRO A 81 0.39 1.79 -19.23
N ASP A 82 0.86 2.84 -18.54
CA ASP A 82 1.87 2.72 -17.49
C ASP A 82 1.44 1.77 -16.37
N ARG A 83 2.40 1.01 -15.82
CA ARG A 83 2.18 -0.03 -14.81
C ARG A 83 3.07 0.09 -13.59
N VAL A 84 3.89 1.12 -13.53
CA VAL A 84 4.77 1.36 -12.38
C VAL A 84 4.64 2.81 -11.89
N VAL A 85 4.79 3.00 -10.60
CA VAL A 85 5.08 4.32 -10.05
C VAL A 85 6.55 4.64 -10.31
N PHE A 86 7.41 3.68 -10.03
CA PHE A 86 8.82 3.71 -10.38
C PHE A 86 9.47 2.32 -10.17
N ALA A 87 10.68 2.16 -10.72
CA ALA A 87 11.64 1.12 -10.38
C ALA A 87 13.03 1.75 -10.32
N ASP A 88 13.75 1.51 -9.23
CA ASP A 88 15.04 2.16 -9.00
C ASP A 88 15.99 1.31 -8.15
N PHE A 89 17.21 1.81 -7.95
CA PHE A 89 18.16 1.30 -6.99
C PHE A 89 18.14 2.13 -5.73
N ILE A 90 17.85 1.50 -4.60
CA ILE A 90 17.80 2.13 -3.28
C ILE A 90 19.14 1.87 -2.57
N PRO A 91 19.88 2.93 -2.20
CA PRO A 91 21.24 2.79 -1.66
C PRO A 91 21.30 2.27 -0.23
N ASN A 92 20.30 2.58 0.62
CA ASN A 92 20.27 2.12 2.01
C ASN A 92 18.87 2.24 2.63
N ASN A 93 18.02 1.24 2.41
CA ASN A 93 16.70 1.09 3.06
C ASN A 93 15.91 2.40 3.19
N TRP A 94 15.81 3.16 2.10
CA TRP A 94 15.10 4.45 2.04
C TRP A 94 15.65 5.56 2.96
N SER A 95 16.84 5.36 3.55
CA SER A 95 17.49 6.42 4.31
C SER A 95 17.77 7.61 3.39
N ALA A 96 17.39 8.80 3.84
CA ALA A 96 17.71 10.02 3.14
C ALA A 96 19.21 10.31 3.19
N TRP A 97 19.81 10.57 2.02
CA TRP A 97 21.20 10.99 1.88
C TRP A 97 21.28 12.29 1.09
N PRO A 98 22.23 13.19 1.39
CA PRO A 98 22.40 14.41 0.60
C PRO A 98 22.70 14.03 -0.85
N ASN A 99 21.94 14.62 -1.76
CA ASN A 99 22.13 14.42 -3.19
C ASN A 99 22.90 15.63 -3.75
N THR A 100 24.17 15.43 -4.15
CA THR A 100 25.05 16.48 -4.59
C THR A 100 24.91 16.80 -6.08
N TYR A 101 24.71 15.78 -6.91
CA TYR A 101 24.37 15.96 -8.32
C TYR A 101 23.70 14.69 -8.92
N GLN A 102 23.04 14.93 -10.05
CA GLN A 102 22.42 13.88 -10.85
C GLN A 102 22.71 14.14 -12.33
N ARG A 103 23.03 13.08 -13.06
CA ARG A 103 23.28 13.15 -14.48
C ARG A 103 22.75 11.92 -15.19
N VAL A 104 22.15 12.10 -16.36
CA VAL A 104 21.70 11.01 -17.22
C VAL A 104 22.38 11.17 -18.58
N ASP A 105 23.09 10.12 -19.02
CA ASP A 105 23.84 10.08 -20.26
C ASP A 105 23.32 8.97 -21.16
N VAL A 106 23.06 9.27 -22.42
CA VAL A 106 22.82 8.25 -23.46
C VAL A 106 24.17 7.73 -23.96
N LEU A 107 24.53 6.50 -23.61
CA LEU A 107 25.81 5.90 -23.98
C LEU A 107 25.76 5.24 -25.38
N GLU A 108 24.60 4.71 -25.77
CA GLU A 108 24.39 4.03 -27.03
C GLU A 108 22.99 4.32 -27.55
N ARG A 109 22.89 4.70 -28.82
CA ARG A 109 21.64 4.97 -29.53
C ARG A 109 21.69 4.23 -30.87
N GLY A 110 21.33 2.97 -30.87
CA GLY A 110 21.31 2.14 -32.08
C GLY A 110 19.97 1.44 -32.27
N PRO A 111 19.69 0.94 -33.48
CA PRO A 111 18.47 0.17 -33.75
C PRO A 111 18.43 -1.18 -33.00
N ASP A 112 19.59 -1.73 -32.68
CA ASP A 112 19.71 -3.03 -32.01
C ASP A 112 19.69 -2.87 -30.47
N THR A 113 20.22 -1.75 -29.96
CA THR A 113 20.37 -1.54 -28.52
C THR A 113 20.37 -0.04 -28.17
N VAL A 114 19.72 0.29 -27.07
CA VAL A 114 19.84 1.56 -26.40
C VAL A 114 20.38 1.33 -24.99
N ARG A 115 21.39 2.15 -24.60
CA ARG A 115 21.99 2.12 -23.27
C ARG A 115 22.00 3.51 -22.66
N ILE A 116 21.47 3.63 -21.45
CA ILE A 116 21.39 4.90 -20.71
C ILE A 116 22.04 4.69 -19.35
N ARG A 117 22.86 5.65 -18.94
CA ARG A 117 23.50 5.69 -17.63
C ARG A 117 22.94 6.82 -16.80
N ALA A 118 22.43 6.51 -15.62
CA ALA A 118 22.12 7.50 -14.58
C ALA A 118 23.24 7.49 -13.54
N VAL A 119 23.79 8.68 -13.22
CA VAL A 119 24.81 8.87 -12.17
C VAL A 119 24.20 9.73 -11.09
N ARG A 120 24.29 9.28 -9.85
CA ARG A 120 23.77 9.99 -8.66
C ARG A 120 24.86 10.00 -7.61
N ASP A 121 25.12 11.18 -7.07
CA ASP A 121 26.13 11.40 -6.04
C ASP A 121 25.46 11.85 -4.75
N PHE A 122 25.65 11.07 -3.71
CA PHE A 122 25.11 11.32 -2.37
C PHE A 122 26.20 11.80 -1.40
N GLY A 123 27.34 12.26 -1.92
CA GLY A 123 28.46 12.79 -1.13
C GLY A 123 29.33 11.72 -0.47
N GLN A 124 28.73 10.68 0.10
CA GLN A 124 29.43 9.54 0.70
C GLN A 124 29.45 8.31 -0.21
N ALA A 125 28.53 8.25 -1.15
CA ALA A 125 28.43 7.15 -2.10
C ALA A 125 27.98 7.68 -3.46
N ARG A 126 28.65 7.21 -4.52
CA ARG A 126 28.25 7.43 -5.91
C ARG A 126 27.59 6.18 -6.46
N ILE A 127 26.48 6.35 -7.18
CA ILE A 127 25.73 5.28 -7.80
C ILE A 127 25.66 5.51 -9.30
N GLU A 128 26.10 4.52 -10.07
CA GLU A 128 25.93 4.48 -11.52
C GLU A 128 24.96 3.36 -11.88
N THR A 129 23.77 3.72 -12.38
CA THR A 129 22.76 2.76 -12.86
C THR A 129 22.76 2.75 -14.38
N LEU A 130 22.98 1.58 -14.97
CA LEU A 130 22.94 1.35 -16.40
C LEU A 130 21.65 0.63 -16.76
N TYR A 131 20.85 1.24 -17.63
CA TYR A 131 19.65 0.67 -18.24
C TYR A 131 19.97 0.23 -19.67
N THR A 132 19.62 -0.99 -20.04
CA THR A 132 19.86 -1.51 -21.39
C THR A 132 18.61 -2.19 -21.92
N LEU A 133 18.16 -1.75 -23.11
CA LEU A 133 17.10 -2.42 -23.86
C LEU A 133 17.61 -2.82 -25.25
N ALA A 134 17.48 -4.10 -25.58
CA ALA A 134 17.79 -4.64 -26.90
C ALA A 134 16.53 -4.82 -27.75
N ALA A 135 16.69 -4.85 -29.06
CA ALA A 135 15.65 -5.24 -30.00
C ALA A 135 15.16 -6.66 -29.67
N GLY A 136 13.85 -6.91 -29.73
CA GLY A 136 13.26 -8.20 -29.42
C GLY A 136 13.20 -8.58 -27.95
N ALA A 137 13.85 -7.84 -27.06
CA ALA A 137 13.86 -8.14 -25.64
C ALA A 137 12.52 -7.84 -24.95
N ASP A 138 12.10 -8.76 -24.08
CA ASP A 138 10.94 -8.58 -23.19
C ASP A 138 11.32 -7.98 -21.83
N ARG A 139 12.56 -7.46 -21.70
CA ARG A 139 13.13 -7.01 -20.43
C ARG A 139 14.10 -5.85 -20.59
N VAL A 140 14.12 -5.00 -19.56
CA VAL A 140 15.16 -3.98 -19.37
C VAL A 140 16.21 -4.56 -18.43
N ALA A 141 17.45 -4.68 -18.86
CA ALA A 141 18.55 -5.05 -17.99
C ALA A 141 18.99 -3.83 -17.16
N ILE A 142 19.17 -4.02 -15.85
CA ILE A 142 19.56 -2.98 -14.91
C ILE A 142 20.82 -3.42 -14.17
N SER A 143 21.83 -2.56 -14.16
CA SER A 143 23.06 -2.78 -13.41
C SER A 143 23.41 -1.51 -12.63
N ALA A 144 23.28 -1.54 -11.29
CA ALA A 144 23.61 -0.43 -10.43
C ALA A 144 24.94 -0.72 -9.69
N THR A 145 25.93 0.14 -9.90
CA THR A 145 27.22 0.07 -9.20
C THR A 145 27.27 1.17 -8.16
N MET A 146 27.39 0.78 -6.90
CA MET A 146 27.54 1.67 -5.75
C MET A 146 29.01 1.70 -5.33
N THR A 147 29.59 2.91 -5.25
CA THR A 147 30.98 3.16 -4.85
C THR A 147 31.00 4.01 -3.59
N ASN A 148 31.74 3.58 -2.57
CA ASN A 148 32.02 4.42 -1.41
C ASN A 148 33.15 5.41 -1.76
N GLU A 149 32.83 6.69 -1.95
CA GLU A 149 33.81 7.74 -2.24
C GLU A 149 34.35 8.43 -0.97
N GLY A 150 33.81 8.06 0.20
CA GLY A 150 34.24 8.59 1.49
C GLY A 150 35.54 7.96 2.01
N ALA A 151 36.08 8.55 3.07
CA ALA A 151 37.26 8.07 3.77
C ALA A 151 36.95 7.02 4.86
N ALA A 152 35.69 6.86 5.22
CA ALA A 152 35.21 5.89 6.21
C ALA A 152 34.42 4.75 5.54
N ALA A 153 34.43 3.58 6.15
CA ALA A 153 33.57 2.49 5.69
C ALA A 153 32.08 2.84 5.87
N LEU A 154 31.25 2.38 4.94
CA LEU A 154 29.79 2.43 5.02
C LEU A 154 29.30 1.06 5.51
N PRO A 155 29.04 0.88 6.81
CA PRO A 155 28.72 -0.42 7.37
C PRO A 155 27.22 -0.74 7.25
N GLN A 156 26.91 -2.03 7.20
CA GLN A 156 25.54 -2.57 7.34
C GLN A 156 24.51 -1.96 6.37
N LEU A 157 24.94 -1.54 5.18
CA LEU A 157 24.05 -1.03 4.16
C LEU A 157 23.03 -2.10 3.75
N LEU A 158 21.82 -1.65 3.43
CA LEU A 158 20.73 -2.47 2.89
C LEU A 158 20.35 -1.91 1.53
N SER A 159 21.00 -2.43 0.47
CA SER A 159 20.92 -1.85 -0.88
C SER A 159 20.34 -2.82 -1.89
N GLY A 160 19.66 -2.31 -2.90
CA GLY A 160 19.15 -3.12 -3.99
C GLY A 160 18.10 -2.44 -4.85
N LEU A 161 17.58 -3.20 -5.81
CA LEU A 161 16.52 -2.76 -6.71
C LEU A 161 15.16 -2.88 -6.06
N THR A 162 14.27 -1.96 -6.42
CA THR A 162 12.87 -1.94 -6.01
C THR A 162 11.93 -1.89 -7.20
N LEU A 163 10.69 -2.39 -7.02
CA LEU A 163 9.60 -2.29 -7.98
C LEU A 163 8.33 -1.82 -7.26
N TRP A 164 7.84 -0.64 -7.62
CA TRP A 164 6.61 -0.06 -7.12
C TRP A 164 5.57 0.00 -8.25
N PRO A 165 4.65 -0.96 -8.33
CA PRO A 165 3.61 -0.97 -9.35
C PRO A 165 2.56 0.11 -9.08
N SER A 166 1.98 0.67 -10.15
CA SER A 166 0.90 1.67 -10.07
C SER A 166 -0.50 1.05 -9.99
N SER A 167 -0.61 -0.27 -10.13
CA SER A 167 -1.89 -0.99 -10.10
C SER A 167 -1.68 -2.50 -10.02
N GLY A 168 -2.78 -3.25 -9.93
CA GLY A 168 -2.77 -4.70 -9.93
C GLY A 168 -2.48 -5.32 -8.57
N PHE A 169 -1.89 -6.49 -8.58
CA PHE A 169 -1.59 -7.30 -7.41
C PHE A 169 -0.09 -7.58 -7.34
N LEU A 170 0.41 -7.85 -6.14
CA LEU A 170 1.81 -8.21 -5.95
C LEU A 170 1.92 -9.70 -5.57
N PHE A 171 2.69 -10.46 -6.35
CA PHE A 171 3.12 -11.79 -6.00
C PHE A 171 4.52 -11.69 -5.38
N PRO A 172 4.64 -11.91 -4.06
CA PRO A 172 5.91 -11.76 -3.33
C PRO A 172 6.95 -12.79 -3.79
N LEU A 173 8.14 -12.75 -3.19
CA LEU A 173 9.13 -13.78 -3.44
C LEU A 173 8.54 -15.17 -3.21
N PRO A 174 8.56 -16.08 -4.20
CA PRO A 174 8.05 -17.43 -4.02
C PRO A 174 8.64 -18.12 -2.79
N GLY A 175 7.78 -18.73 -1.97
CA GLY A 175 8.15 -19.32 -0.68
C GLY A 175 8.10 -18.35 0.52
N LEU A 176 7.87 -17.07 0.30
CA LEU A 176 7.78 -16.04 1.36
C LEU A 176 6.40 -15.35 1.42
N ALA A 177 5.33 -16.08 1.16
CA ALA A 177 3.97 -15.56 1.26
C ALA A 177 3.71 -14.98 2.66
N GLY A 178 3.22 -13.72 2.73
CA GLY A 178 2.93 -13.02 3.98
C GLY A 178 4.15 -12.36 4.65
N VAL A 179 5.37 -12.50 4.12
CA VAL A 179 6.55 -11.78 4.61
C VAL A 179 6.58 -10.39 3.96
N THR A 180 6.44 -9.35 4.75
CA THR A 180 6.45 -7.96 4.27
C THR A 180 7.85 -7.34 4.29
N SER A 181 8.70 -7.76 5.24
CA SER A 181 10.09 -7.30 5.37
C SER A 181 10.93 -8.32 6.11
N GLY A 182 12.26 -8.28 5.93
CA GLY A 182 13.22 -9.12 6.63
C GLY A 182 13.98 -10.08 5.74
N SER A 183 14.42 -11.22 6.29
CA SER A 183 15.26 -12.18 5.58
C SER A 183 14.54 -12.87 4.42
N ALA A 184 15.23 -13.00 3.28
CA ALA A 184 14.79 -13.80 2.15
C ALA A 184 15.25 -15.29 2.23
N THR A 185 15.71 -15.72 3.39
CA THR A 185 16.03 -17.14 3.63
C THR A 185 14.76 -17.99 3.44
N GLY A 186 14.84 -19.05 2.66
CA GLY A 186 13.68 -19.87 2.31
C GLY A 186 12.94 -19.45 1.04
N ALA A 187 13.26 -18.30 0.44
CA ALA A 187 12.72 -17.96 -0.88
C ALA A 187 13.12 -19.00 -1.93
N LEU A 188 12.16 -19.45 -2.72
CA LEU A 188 12.33 -20.44 -3.79
C LEU A 188 12.85 -19.82 -5.09
N ALA A 189 12.71 -18.51 -5.25
CA ALA A 189 13.23 -17.72 -6.36
C ALA A 189 13.46 -16.27 -5.89
N ARG A 190 14.33 -15.55 -6.62
CA ARG A 190 14.72 -14.16 -6.31
C ARG A 190 14.04 -13.19 -7.27
N ARG A 191 12.71 -13.20 -7.26
CA ARG A 191 11.85 -12.31 -8.06
C ARG A 191 10.62 -11.88 -7.31
N VAL A 192 10.11 -10.71 -7.65
CA VAL A 192 8.79 -10.22 -7.27
C VAL A 192 8.02 -9.86 -8.54
N SER A 193 6.73 -10.15 -8.59
CA SER A 193 5.91 -9.87 -9.77
C SER A 193 4.70 -9.03 -9.42
N ALA A 194 4.54 -7.91 -10.09
CA ALA A 194 3.28 -7.19 -10.16
C ALA A 194 2.46 -7.72 -11.34
N TYR A 195 1.15 -7.86 -11.18
CA TYR A 195 0.32 -8.49 -12.21
C TYR A 195 -1.16 -8.13 -12.10
N ASP A 196 -1.87 -8.29 -13.21
CA ASP A 196 -3.33 -8.45 -13.24
C ASP A 196 -3.72 -9.54 -14.24
N ALA A 197 -4.97 -9.59 -14.66
CA ALA A 197 -5.41 -10.55 -15.68
C ALA A 197 -4.78 -10.30 -17.06
N THR A 198 -4.24 -9.13 -17.35
CA THR A 198 -3.84 -8.67 -18.69
C THR A 198 -2.35 -8.40 -18.85
N TRP A 199 -1.60 -8.26 -17.77
CA TRP A 199 -0.17 -7.95 -17.80
C TRP A 199 0.57 -8.55 -16.60
N THR A 200 1.90 -8.64 -16.74
CA THR A 200 2.85 -8.90 -15.65
C THR A 200 4.06 -8.00 -15.79
N ILE A 201 4.63 -7.56 -14.67
CA ILE A 201 5.96 -6.96 -14.57
C ILE A 201 6.69 -7.68 -13.45
N THR A 202 7.86 -8.20 -13.76
CA THR A 202 8.67 -8.96 -12.79
C THR A 202 10.04 -8.33 -12.64
N LEU A 203 10.38 -7.98 -11.39
CA LEU A 203 11.74 -7.63 -11.01
C LEU A 203 12.49 -8.91 -10.61
N HIS A 204 13.56 -9.20 -11.30
CA HIS A 204 14.51 -10.26 -10.98
C HIS A 204 15.76 -9.67 -10.33
N ALA A 205 16.08 -10.11 -9.13
CA ALA A 205 17.25 -9.64 -8.37
C ALA A 205 17.98 -10.83 -7.73
N PRO A 206 18.83 -11.54 -8.49
CA PRO A 206 19.49 -12.78 -8.04
C PRO A 206 20.32 -12.61 -6.76
N TYR A 207 20.82 -11.41 -6.49
CA TYR A 207 21.59 -11.03 -5.30
C TYR A 207 20.75 -10.92 -4.02
N ALA A 208 19.42 -10.82 -4.10
CA ALA A 208 18.57 -10.47 -2.98
C ALA A 208 18.64 -11.47 -1.82
N GLN A 209 18.86 -10.96 -0.61
CA GLN A 209 18.89 -11.72 0.65
C GLN A 209 17.92 -11.17 1.70
N GLN A 210 17.34 -10.00 1.46
CA GLN A 210 16.37 -9.31 2.30
C GLN A 210 15.22 -8.79 1.44
N VAL A 211 14.06 -8.65 2.03
CA VAL A 211 12.90 -8.00 1.43
C VAL A 211 12.44 -6.83 2.29
N GLY A 212 11.85 -5.83 1.68
CA GLY A 212 11.29 -4.66 2.36
C GLY A 212 10.01 -4.16 1.69
N SER A 213 9.35 -3.18 2.31
CA SER A 213 8.21 -2.44 1.77
C SER A 213 7.12 -3.33 1.16
N GLY A 214 6.63 -4.31 1.92
CA GLY A 214 5.60 -5.23 1.44
C GLY A 214 6.06 -6.14 0.30
N SER A 215 7.34 -6.53 0.29
CA SER A 215 8.01 -7.35 -0.74
C SER A 215 8.31 -6.58 -2.04
N ARG A 216 8.24 -5.25 -2.06
CA ARG A 216 8.61 -4.43 -3.22
C ARG A 216 10.11 -4.27 -3.38
N ASP A 217 10.87 -4.27 -2.27
CA ASP A 217 12.31 -4.03 -2.23
C ASP A 217 13.08 -5.35 -2.16
N LEU A 218 14.07 -5.50 -3.01
CA LEU A 218 14.93 -6.68 -3.06
C LEU A 218 16.36 -6.30 -2.71
N PHE A 219 16.72 -6.46 -1.44
CA PHE A 219 17.96 -5.94 -0.87
C PHE A 219 19.02 -6.99 -0.59
N LEU A 220 20.27 -6.53 -0.57
CA LEU A 220 21.43 -7.20 -0.02
C LEU A 220 21.99 -6.39 1.15
N ARG A 221 22.26 -7.05 2.27
CA ARG A 221 23.01 -6.47 3.38
C ARG A 221 24.49 -6.55 3.09
N HIS A 222 25.19 -5.41 3.13
CA HIS A 222 26.62 -5.36 2.84
C HIS A 222 27.32 -4.21 3.53
N THR A 223 28.64 -4.19 3.43
CA THR A 223 29.51 -3.09 3.86
C THR A 223 30.38 -2.70 2.69
N LEU A 224 30.66 -1.43 2.51
CA LEU A 224 31.65 -0.91 1.54
C LEU A 224 32.80 -0.26 2.30
N ALA A 225 34.01 -0.79 2.14
CA ALA A 225 35.22 -0.11 2.56
C ALA A 225 35.42 1.20 1.77
N PRO A 226 36.28 2.13 2.23
CA PRO A 226 36.64 3.30 1.43
C PRO A 226 37.11 2.91 0.03
N GLN A 227 36.60 3.56 -1.01
CA GLN A 227 36.86 3.32 -2.43
C GLN A 227 36.42 1.95 -2.96
N GLU A 228 35.74 1.13 -2.15
CA GLU A 228 35.17 -0.12 -2.62
C GLU A 228 33.89 0.14 -3.46
N SER A 229 33.72 -0.68 -4.51
CA SER A 229 32.53 -0.68 -5.35
C SER A 229 31.83 -2.02 -5.29
N ARG A 230 30.49 -2.00 -5.38
CA ARG A 230 29.66 -3.20 -5.51
C ARG A 230 28.60 -3.01 -6.57
N THR A 231 28.46 -4.01 -7.44
CA THR A 231 27.45 -4.00 -8.51
C THR A 231 26.29 -4.92 -8.17
N PHE A 232 25.09 -4.41 -8.41
CA PHE A 232 23.80 -5.08 -8.25
C PHE A 232 23.17 -5.23 -9.63
N SER A 233 23.08 -6.45 -10.13
CA SER A 233 22.52 -6.72 -11.45
C SER A 233 21.17 -7.41 -11.34
N GLY A 234 20.21 -6.94 -12.12
CA GLY A 234 18.86 -7.46 -12.20
C GLY A 234 18.22 -7.08 -13.53
N TRP A 235 16.95 -7.37 -13.69
CA TRP A 235 16.17 -6.96 -14.86
C TRP A 235 14.69 -6.85 -14.54
N LEU A 236 14.02 -5.96 -15.27
CA LEU A 236 12.56 -5.83 -15.27
C LEU A 236 12.01 -6.50 -16.51
N GLN A 237 11.25 -7.56 -16.34
CA GLN A 237 10.59 -8.28 -17.42
C GLN A 237 9.13 -7.88 -17.54
N VAL A 238 8.66 -7.66 -18.77
CA VAL A 238 7.28 -7.25 -19.06
C VAL A 238 6.57 -8.34 -19.84
N GLY A 239 5.37 -8.71 -19.42
CA GLY A 239 4.49 -9.65 -20.09
C GLY A 239 3.13 -9.03 -20.42
N ALA A 240 2.61 -9.37 -21.61
CA ALA A 240 1.32 -8.88 -22.10
C ALA A 240 0.11 -9.72 -21.62
N ARG A 241 0.29 -10.53 -20.59
CA ARG A 241 -0.76 -11.35 -19.94
C ARG A 241 -0.40 -11.55 -18.47
N GLY A 242 -1.40 -11.80 -17.63
CA GLY A 242 -1.23 -12.21 -16.25
C GLY A 242 -0.72 -13.66 -16.11
N ASP A 243 0.48 -13.94 -16.60
CA ASP A 243 1.05 -15.28 -16.76
C ASP A 243 2.52 -15.27 -16.38
N LEU A 244 2.95 -16.18 -15.49
CA LEU A 244 4.35 -16.32 -15.07
C LEU A 244 5.14 -17.37 -15.88
N ALA A 245 4.54 -18.05 -16.86
CA ALA A 245 5.30 -19.00 -17.70
C ALA A 245 6.45 -18.31 -18.45
N PRO A 246 6.30 -17.09 -19.02
CA PRO A 246 7.44 -16.37 -19.63
C PRO A 246 8.53 -15.98 -18.61
N VAL A 247 8.14 -15.74 -17.36
CA VAL A 247 9.07 -15.41 -16.26
C VAL A 247 9.95 -16.61 -15.93
N LEU A 248 9.35 -17.81 -15.87
CA LEU A 248 10.09 -19.06 -15.66
C LEU A 248 11.03 -19.37 -16.82
N GLU A 249 10.59 -19.16 -18.06
CA GLU A 249 11.45 -19.31 -19.25
C GLU A 249 12.66 -18.39 -19.18
N ALA A 250 12.48 -17.14 -18.77
CA ALA A 250 13.57 -16.18 -18.63
C ALA A 250 14.57 -16.61 -17.54
N GLU A 251 14.09 -17.09 -16.39
CA GLU A 251 14.95 -17.62 -15.31
C GLU A 251 15.73 -18.83 -15.75
N ILE A 252 15.07 -19.80 -16.42
CA ILE A 252 15.71 -21.01 -16.95
C ILE A 252 16.85 -20.63 -17.90
N ALA A 253 16.57 -19.72 -18.84
CA ALA A 253 17.55 -19.29 -19.82
C ALA A 253 18.72 -18.51 -19.18
N GLN A 254 18.43 -17.55 -18.32
CA GLN A 254 19.43 -16.65 -17.73
C GLN A 254 20.34 -17.35 -16.71
N GLN A 255 19.79 -18.31 -15.97
CA GLN A 255 20.52 -19.05 -14.96
C GLN A 255 21.01 -20.42 -15.49
N GLN A 256 20.74 -20.74 -16.76
CA GLN A 256 21.08 -22.01 -17.40
C GLN A 256 20.60 -23.23 -16.60
N LEU A 257 19.37 -23.13 -16.07
CA LEU A 257 18.80 -24.18 -15.23
C LEU A 257 18.40 -25.39 -16.08
N PRO A 258 18.71 -26.61 -15.66
CA PRO A 258 18.15 -27.80 -16.29
C PRO A 258 16.63 -27.79 -16.05
N ALA A 259 15.85 -28.00 -17.12
CA ALA A 259 14.42 -27.84 -17.12
C ALA A 259 13.70 -28.89 -17.97
N GLY A 260 12.44 -29.12 -17.70
CA GLY A 260 11.53 -29.95 -18.51
C GLY A 260 10.22 -29.23 -18.80
N GLU A 261 9.45 -29.78 -19.71
CA GLU A 261 8.17 -29.24 -20.15
C GLU A 261 7.00 -30.01 -19.55
N LEU A 262 6.00 -29.26 -19.10
CA LEU A 262 4.68 -29.78 -18.72
C LEU A 262 3.64 -29.18 -19.66
N SER A 263 2.75 -30.02 -20.18
CA SER A 263 1.57 -29.61 -20.94
C SER A 263 0.36 -30.42 -20.53
N GLY A 264 -0.82 -30.01 -20.90
CA GLY A 264 -2.03 -30.76 -20.61
C GLY A 264 -3.30 -29.99 -20.92
N SER A 265 -4.44 -30.61 -20.51
CA SER A 265 -5.77 -30.08 -20.78
C SER A 265 -6.64 -30.05 -19.53
N LEU A 266 -7.62 -29.14 -19.54
CA LEU A 266 -8.71 -29.07 -18.55
C LEU A 266 -9.91 -29.83 -19.12
N ARG A 267 -10.15 -31.05 -18.66
CA ARG A 267 -11.20 -31.96 -19.14
C ARG A 267 -12.53 -31.73 -18.46
N GLY A 268 -13.64 -31.79 -19.19
CA GLY A 268 -14.99 -31.74 -18.64
C GLY A 268 -15.42 -30.35 -18.13
N ALA A 269 -14.62 -29.31 -18.36
CA ALA A 269 -14.92 -27.96 -17.89
C ALA A 269 -16.01 -27.26 -18.75
N ALA A 270 -16.82 -26.42 -18.09
CA ALA A 270 -17.71 -25.50 -18.75
C ALA A 270 -16.93 -24.56 -19.70
N ARG A 271 -17.62 -23.98 -20.68
CA ARG A 271 -17.02 -23.14 -21.73
C ARG A 271 -16.18 -22.02 -21.17
N ASP A 272 -16.69 -21.33 -20.13
CA ASP A 272 -16.02 -20.16 -19.55
C ASP A 272 -14.71 -20.56 -18.83
N ALA A 273 -14.73 -21.66 -18.07
CA ALA A 273 -13.51 -22.18 -17.44
C ALA A 273 -12.47 -22.69 -18.43
N ARG A 274 -12.90 -23.19 -19.61
CA ARG A 274 -11.98 -23.60 -20.70
C ARG A 274 -11.40 -22.43 -21.46
N ALA A 275 -12.15 -21.33 -21.54
CA ALA A 275 -11.71 -20.15 -22.29
C ALA A 275 -10.48 -19.52 -21.61
N ASP A 276 -10.48 -19.45 -20.28
CA ASP A 276 -9.41 -18.83 -19.50
C ASP A 276 -9.33 -19.46 -18.09
N PHE A 277 -8.33 -20.29 -17.86
CA PHE A 277 -8.05 -20.91 -16.59
C PHE A 277 -6.57 -20.73 -16.20
N VAL A 278 -6.26 -20.95 -14.94
CA VAL A 278 -4.93 -20.84 -14.40
C VAL A 278 -4.53 -22.21 -13.84
N VAL A 279 -3.30 -22.62 -14.14
CA VAL A 279 -2.65 -23.75 -13.45
C VAL A 279 -1.65 -23.17 -12.48
N VAL A 280 -1.96 -23.25 -11.19
CA VAL A 280 -1.09 -22.83 -10.10
C VAL A 280 -0.04 -23.93 -9.87
N ILE A 281 1.19 -23.52 -9.68
CA ILE A 281 2.37 -24.36 -9.50
C ILE A 281 2.90 -24.10 -8.09
N GLU A 282 2.95 -25.13 -7.30
CA GLU A 282 3.49 -25.11 -5.94
C GLU A 282 4.82 -25.86 -5.91
N LYS A 283 5.76 -25.37 -5.10
CA LYS A 283 7.02 -26.02 -4.80
C LYS A 283 7.22 -26.03 -3.29
N GLN A 284 7.55 -27.17 -2.71
CA GLN A 284 7.68 -27.32 -1.25
C GLN A 284 6.43 -26.88 -0.48
N GLY A 285 5.23 -27.12 -1.05
CA GLY A 285 3.96 -26.73 -0.45
C GLY A 285 3.67 -25.23 -0.45
N GLN A 286 4.45 -24.42 -1.19
CA GLN A 286 4.29 -22.97 -1.30
C GLN A 286 4.00 -22.55 -2.75
N PRO A 287 3.20 -21.51 -2.99
CA PRO A 287 3.02 -20.95 -4.31
C PRO A 287 4.37 -20.54 -4.92
N TYR A 288 4.64 -21.04 -6.13
CA TYR A 288 5.89 -20.79 -6.83
C TYR A 288 5.70 -19.96 -8.09
N ALA A 289 4.67 -20.30 -8.87
CA ALA A 289 4.30 -19.61 -10.10
C ALA A 289 2.89 -20.04 -10.54
N TRP A 290 2.45 -19.53 -11.66
CA TRP A 290 1.28 -20.05 -12.39
C TRP A 290 1.47 -19.87 -13.89
N THR A 291 0.71 -20.65 -14.66
CA THR A 291 0.55 -20.42 -16.09
C THR A 291 -0.92 -20.31 -16.47
N ARG A 292 -1.23 -19.52 -17.49
CA ARG A 292 -2.60 -19.38 -18.01
C ARG A 292 -2.86 -20.37 -19.14
N GLY A 293 -3.90 -21.18 -18.95
CA GLY A 293 -4.43 -22.02 -19.99
C GLY A 293 -5.27 -21.23 -20.98
N ARG A 294 -5.35 -21.71 -22.21
CA ARG A 294 -6.17 -21.14 -23.30
C ARG A 294 -6.85 -22.24 -24.08
N ALA A 295 -8.13 -22.07 -24.38
CA ALA A 295 -8.93 -23.04 -25.13
C ALA A 295 -8.89 -24.45 -24.54
N GLY A 296 -8.75 -24.56 -23.21
CA GLY A 296 -8.68 -25.81 -22.49
C GLY A 296 -7.28 -26.47 -22.43
N HIS A 297 -6.22 -25.81 -22.89
CA HIS A 297 -4.86 -26.33 -22.88
C HIS A 297 -3.89 -25.39 -22.15
N TYR A 298 -2.84 -25.93 -21.56
CA TYR A 298 -1.75 -25.17 -20.97
C TYR A 298 -0.40 -25.79 -21.33
N ARG A 299 0.65 -24.99 -21.18
CA ARG A 299 2.06 -25.39 -21.34
C ARG A 299 2.92 -24.52 -20.45
N VAL A 300 3.92 -25.13 -19.80
CA VAL A 300 4.91 -24.42 -18.99
C VAL A 300 6.22 -25.21 -18.95
N ARG A 301 7.35 -24.52 -18.97
CA ARG A 301 8.65 -25.11 -18.61
C ARG A 301 8.97 -24.83 -17.16
N LEU A 302 9.50 -25.82 -16.45
CA LEU A 302 9.89 -25.73 -15.05
C LEU A 302 11.33 -26.23 -14.87
N PRO A 303 12.11 -25.61 -13.98
CA PRO A 303 13.38 -26.16 -13.54
C PRO A 303 13.18 -27.58 -12.99
N VAL A 304 14.24 -28.39 -13.05
CA VAL A 304 14.23 -29.74 -12.45
C VAL A 304 13.81 -29.68 -10.98
N GLY A 305 12.88 -30.55 -10.56
CA GLY A 305 12.38 -30.58 -9.20
C GLY A 305 11.05 -31.28 -9.04
N GLN A 306 10.54 -31.27 -7.80
CA GLN A 306 9.22 -31.79 -7.46
C GLN A 306 8.24 -30.63 -7.29
N TYR A 307 7.07 -30.80 -7.88
CA TYR A 307 6.02 -29.79 -7.90
C TYR A 307 4.64 -30.42 -7.62
N SER A 308 3.73 -29.61 -7.08
CA SER A 308 2.30 -29.88 -7.00
C SER A 308 1.57 -28.84 -7.86
N LEU A 309 0.65 -29.27 -8.72
CA LEU A 309 -0.10 -28.38 -9.60
C LEU A 309 -1.60 -28.62 -9.45
N TYR A 310 -2.37 -27.54 -9.55
CA TYR A 310 -3.83 -27.61 -9.68
C TYR A 310 -4.36 -26.56 -10.63
N ALA A 311 -5.48 -26.87 -11.29
CA ALA A 311 -6.18 -25.93 -12.15
C ALA A 311 -7.31 -25.25 -11.40
N THR A 312 -7.55 -23.96 -11.72
CA THR A 312 -8.68 -23.16 -11.22
C THR A 312 -9.06 -22.08 -12.23
N ALA A 313 -10.18 -21.41 -11.99
CA ALA A 313 -10.64 -20.25 -12.77
C ALA A 313 -11.32 -19.25 -11.83
N ARG A 314 -11.77 -18.12 -12.37
CA ARG A 314 -12.38 -17.05 -11.57
C ARG A 314 -13.58 -17.55 -10.74
N ASN A 315 -13.46 -17.49 -9.43
CA ASN A 315 -14.44 -17.99 -8.44
C ASN A 315 -14.75 -19.49 -8.53
N PHE A 316 -13.91 -20.28 -9.17
CA PHE A 316 -14.02 -21.74 -9.16
C PHE A 316 -13.22 -22.33 -8.00
N ALA A 317 -13.61 -23.49 -7.51
CA ALA A 317 -12.76 -24.29 -6.63
C ALA A 317 -11.46 -24.67 -7.35
N ARG A 318 -10.45 -25.10 -6.60
CA ARG A 318 -9.28 -25.75 -7.19
C ARG A 318 -9.62 -27.19 -7.62
N SER A 319 -9.01 -27.67 -8.70
CA SER A 319 -9.02 -29.10 -9.01
C SER A 319 -8.22 -29.89 -7.98
N THR A 320 -8.35 -31.21 -7.98
CA THR A 320 -7.46 -32.06 -7.19
C THR A 320 -6.01 -31.80 -7.59
N PRO A 321 -5.10 -31.47 -6.63
CA PRO A 321 -3.70 -31.27 -6.91
C PRO A 321 -3.02 -32.55 -7.43
N LEU A 322 -2.13 -32.42 -8.39
CA LEU A 322 -1.35 -33.50 -8.96
C LEU A 322 0.14 -33.25 -8.74
N SER A 323 0.84 -34.23 -8.18
CA SER A 323 2.28 -34.17 -7.97
C SER A 323 3.04 -34.64 -9.21
N VAL A 324 4.12 -33.97 -9.55
CA VAL A 324 4.98 -34.32 -10.68
C VAL A 324 6.45 -34.06 -10.36
N THR A 325 7.32 -34.95 -10.83
CA THR A 325 8.75 -34.75 -10.87
C THR A 325 9.15 -34.33 -12.28
N VAL A 326 9.76 -33.15 -12.41
CA VAL A 326 10.31 -32.63 -13.66
C VAL A 326 11.78 -33.01 -13.73
N SER A 327 12.19 -33.67 -14.83
CA SER A 327 13.58 -34.01 -15.15
C SER A 327 14.05 -33.15 -16.31
N ALA A 328 15.37 -33.01 -16.46
CA ALA A 328 15.96 -32.27 -17.59
C ALA A 328 15.46 -32.83 -18.92
N ASP A 329 15.13 -31.96 -19.85
CA ASP A 329 14.68 -32.24 -21.22
C ASP A 329 13.47 -33.20 -21.32
N SER A 330 12.77 -33.41 -20.21
CA SER A 330 11.57 -34.24 -20.19
C SER A 330 10.36 -33.45 -20.72
N ALA A 331 9.46 -34.13 -21.42
CA ALA A 331 8.13 -33.63 -21.76
C ALA A 331 7.09 -34.56 -21.11
N ARG A 332 6.17 -33.98 -20.33
CA ARG A 332 5.12 -34.72 -19.64
C ARG A 332 3.75 -34.07 -19.86
N THR A 333 2.75 -34.92 -20.01
CA THR A 333 1.35 -34.49 -20.08
C THR A 333 0.68 -34.71 -18.74
N LEU A 334 0.00 -33.65 -18.22
CA LEU A 334 -0.72 -33.67 -16.98
C LEU A 334 -2.08 -33.00 -17.19
N ASP A 335 -3.14 -33.80 -17.21
CA ASP A 335 -4.51 -33.33 -17.43
C ASP A 335 -5.25 -33.13 -16.12
N PHE A 336 -6.04 -32.07 -16.01
CA PHE A 336 -6.86 -31.78 -14.85
C PHE A 336 -8.34 -32.02 -15.15
N SER A 337 -9.06 -32.54 -14.17
CA SER A 337 -10.52 -32.56 -14.19
C SER A 337 -11.07 -31.16 -13.90
N ALA A 338 -12.23 -30.84 -14.47
CA ALA A 338 -12.88 -29.55 -14.25
C ALA A 338 -13.12 -29.28 -12.76
N PRO A 339 -12.71 -28.13 -12.25
CA PRO A 339 -13.08 -27.70 -10.92
C PRO A 339 -14.56 -27.35 -10.84
N ALA A 340 -15.14 -27.42 -9.65
CA ALA A 340 -16.53 -27.04 -9.41
C ALA A 340 -16.72 -25.54 -9.65
N GLY A 341 -17.77 -25.18 -10.39
CA GLY A 341 -18.07 -23.79 -10.76
C GLY A 341 -18.56 -22.96 -9.58
N PRO A 342 -18.63 -21.62 -9.74
CA PRO A 342 -18.95 -20.69 -8.67
C PRO A 342 -20.36 -20.92 -8.09
N GLY A 343 -20.49 -20.66 -6.78
CA GLY A 343 -21.73 -20.32 -6.13
C GLY A 343 -21.79 -18.85 -5.78
N ARG A 344 -22.75 -18.46 -4.96
CA ARG A 344 -22.90 -17.10 -4.46
C ARG A 344 -23.02 -17.07 -2.95
N LEU A 345 -22.46 -16.04 -2.35
CA LEU A 345 -22.57 -15.75 -0.93
C LEU A 345 -23.30 -14.41 -0.78
N ALA A 346 -24.38 -14.39 0.01
CA ALA A 346 -25.17 -13.22 0.26
C ALA A 346 -25.25 -12.95 1.76
N PHE A 347 -25.00 -11.70 2.17
CA PHE A 347 -25.09 -11.23 3.55
C PHE A 347 -26.15 -10.14 3.70
N ALA A 348 -26.79 -10.15 4.89
CA ALA A 348 -27.53 -9.03 5.43
C ALA A 348 -26.99 -8.78 6.85
N VAL A 349 -26.27 -7.66 7.03
CA VAL A 349 -25.65 -7.27 8.29
C VAL A 349 -26.44 -6.12 8.90
N ARG A 350 -26.80 -6.23 10.18
CA ARG A 350 -27.61 -5.24 10.87
C ARG A 350 -27.25 -5.14 12.35
N ASP A 351 -27.60 -4.02 12.95
CA ASP A 351 -27.53 -3.83 14.39
C ASP A 351 -28.52 -4.75 15.12
N ALA A 352 -28.05 -5.48 16.12
CA ALA A 352 -28.85 -6.46 16.85
C ALA A 352 -30.02 -5.85 17.63
N ARG A 353 -29.96 -4.57 18.00
CA ARG A 353 -30.99 -3.90 18.81
C ARG A 353 -31.98 -3.12 17.95
N SER A 354 -31.46 -2.27 17.04
CA SER A 354 -32.28 -1.38 16.22
C SER A 354 -32.72 -2.03 14.90
N HIS A 355 -32.12 -3.15 14.51
CA HIS A 355 -32.24 -3.79 13.19
C HIS A 355 -31.85 -2.90 11.99
N ALA A 356 -31.24 -1.77 12.25
CA ALA A 356 -30.72 -0.90 11.20
C ALA A 356 -29.59 -1.59 10.43
N PRO A 357 -29.50 -1.41 9.11
CA PRO A 357 -28.41 -1.98 8.31
C PRO A 357 -27.08 -1.39 8.76
N LEU A 358 -26.02 -2.23 8.77
CA LEU A 358 -24.67 -1.84 9.12
C LEU A 358 -23.72 -2.07 7.96
N ASP A 359 -22.88 -1.09 7.67
CA ASP A 359 -21.73 -1.29 6.81
C ASP A 359 -20.75 -2.25 7.49
N ALA A 360 -20.27 -3.23 6.72
CA ALA A 360 -19.46 -4.30 7.28
C ALA A 360 -18.37 -4.77 6.31
N ARG A 361 -17.27 -5.23 6.89
CA ARG A 361 -16.19 -5.94 6.23
C ARG A 361 -16.33 -7.44 6.52
N ILE A 362 -16.29 -8.26 5.47
CA ILE A 362 -16.38 -9.73 5.55
C ILE A 362 -15.07 -10.32 5.03
N VAL A 363 -14.37 -11.10 5.86
CA VAL A 363 -13.08 -11.72 5.54
C VAL A 363 -13.18 -13.22 5.57
N VAL A 364 -12.66 -13.88 4.55
CA VAL A 364 -12.50 -15.33 4.51
C VAL A 364 -11.33 -15.73 5.40
N GLU A 365 -11.60 -16.34 6.55
CA GLU A 365 -10.58 -16.88 7.46
C GLU A 365 -10.16 -18.30 7.08
N ALA A 366 -11.12 -19.11 6.63
CA ALA A 366 -10.87 -20.44 6.14
C ALA A 366 -11.84 -20.79 5.01
N GLY A 367 -11.37 -21.56 4.05
CA GLY A 367 -12.08 -21.93 2.82
C GLY A 367 -11.21 -21.73 1.59
N GLU A 368 -11.81 -21.76 0.41
CA GLU A 368 -11.08 -21.48 -0.82
C GLU A 368 -10.63 -20.00 -0.88
N GLN A 369 -9.32 -19.81 -1.02
CA GLN A 369 -8.69 -18.51 -1.20
C GLN A 369 -7.82 -18.56 -2.45
N PRO A 370 -8.01 -17.65 -3.42
CA PRO A 370 -7.22 -17.66 -4.64
C PRO A 370 -5.76 -17.25 -4.33
N VAL A 371 -4.80 -18.00 -4.87
CA VAL A 371 -3.39 -17.59 -4.89
C VAL A 371 -3.17 -16.48 -5.91
N VAL A 372 -3.90 -16.53 -7.02
CA VAL A 372 -3.87 -15.53 -8.08
C VAL A 372 -5.07 -14.60 -7.89
N GLU A 373 -4.82 -13.39 -7.40
CA GLU A 373 -5.87 -12.52 -6.83
C GLU A 373 -6.91 -12.03 -7.83
N PHE A 374 -6.59 -11.92 -9.13
CA PHE A 374 -7.63 -11.61 -10.12
C PHE A 374 -8.68 -12.72 -10.32
N LEU A 375 -8.46 -13.92 -9.76
CA LEU A 375 -9.41 -15.03 -9.79
C LEU A 375 -10.49 -14.96 -8.71
N GLY A 376 -10.32 -14.12 -7.69
CA GLY A 376 -11.29 -13.94 -6.61
C GLY A 376 -10.73 -13.12 -5.47
N ARG A 377 -11.59 -12.74 -4.54
CA ARG A 377 -11.23 -11.95 -3.35
C ARG A 377 -11.45 -12.77 -2.09
N ARG A 378 -10.70 -12.45 -1.03
CA ARG A 378 -10.92 -12.97 0.32
C ARG A 378 -11.53 -11.96 1.29
N THR A 379 -11.57 -10.69 0.89
CA THR A 379 -12.18 -9.61 1.65
C THR A 379 -13.26 -8.96 0.81
N PHE A 380 -14.41 -8.72 1.44
CA PHE A 380 -15.58 -8.12 0.84
C PHE A 380 -16.15 -7.03 1.76
N PHE A 381 -16.87 -6.08 1.18
CA PHE A 381 -17.59 -5.04 1.89
C PHE A 381 -19.06 -5.06 1.51
N THR A 382 -19.94 -4.68 2.42
CA THR A 382 -21.34 -4.43 2.10
C THR A 382 -21.48 -3.30 1.08
N ALA A 383 -22.58 -3.32 0.34
CA ALA A 383 -22.85 -2.32 -0.70
C ALA A 383 -23.04 -0.92 -0.09
N LEU A 384 -22.69 0.10 -0.87
CA LEU A 384 -23.01 1.48 -0.52
C LEU A 384 -24.54 1.73 -0.56
N ASP A 385 -25.23 1.06 -1.49
CA ASP A 385 -26.68 1.11 -1.64
C ASP A 385 -27.20 -0.24 -2.15
N PRO A 386 -28.13 -0.91 -1.46
CA PRO A 386 -28.54 -0.64 -0.08
C PRO A 386 -27.44 -1.03 0.93
N PRO A 387 -27.26 -0.27 2.02
CA PRO A 387 -26.29 -0.56 3.06
C PRO A 387 -26.59 -1.88 3.78
N GLY A 388 -25.57 -2.48 4.37
CA GLY A 388 -25.70 -3.73 5.12
C GLY A 388 -25.86 -4.99 4.24
N GLN A 389 -25.94 -4.87 2.94
CA GLN A 389 -26.12 -5.99 2.03
C GLN A 389 -24.88 -6.27 1.17
N LEU A 390 -24.66 -7.55 0.88
CA LEU A 390 -23.61 -8.02 -0.01
C LEU A 390 -24.14 -9.24 -0.77
N GLU A 391 -23.86 -9.32 -2.07
CA GLU A 391 -23.99 -10.56 -2.83
C GLU A 391 -22.84 -10.67 -3.83
N VAL A 392 -22.00 -11.73 -3.67
CA VAL A 392 -20.80 -11.92 -4.49
C VAL A 392 -20.70 -13.37 -4.97
N PRO A 393 -20.14 -13.61 -6.17
CA PRO A 393 -19.73 -14.92 -6.60
C PRO A 393 -18.48 -15.35 -5.80
N ILE A 394 -18.42 -16.62 -5.43
CA ILE A 394 -17.30 -17.20 -4.68
C ILE A 394 -17.17 -18.69 -5.05
N ALA A 395 -15.99 -19.25 -4.87
CA ALA A 395 -15.75 -20.67 -5.08
C ALA A 395 -16.65 -21.53 -4.16
N PRO A 396 -17.16 -22.67 -4.62
CA PRO A 396 -17.91 -23.57 -3.74
C PRO A 396 -17.00 -24.22 -2.70
N GLY A 397 -17.55 -24.48 -1.51
CA GLY A 397 -16.83 -25.10 -0.39
C GLY A 397 -17.35 -24.63 0.96
N PRO A 398 -16.79 -25.20 2.04
CA PRO A 398 -17.02 -24.72 3.40
C PRO A 398 -16.17 -23.46 3.67
N TYR A 399 -16.77 -22.50 4.39
CA TYR A 399 -16.12 -21.24 4.77
C TYR A 399 -16.28 -20.97 6.25
N ARG A 400 -15.24 -20.39 6.85
CA ARG A 400 -15.33 -19.61 8.07
C ARG A 400 -15.04 -18.17 7.71
N LEU A 401 -15.96 -17.29 8.07
CA LEU A 401 -15.97 -15.88 7.69
C LEU A 401 -16.01 -15.02 8.95
N ARG A 402 -15.21 -13.97 8.97
CA ARG A 402 -15.25 -12.96 10.02
C ARG A 402 -15.97 -11.74 9.48
N VAL A 403 -16.98 -11.28 10.23
CA VAL A 403 -17.79 -10.10 9.89
C VAL A 403 -17.53 -9.03 10.94
N THR A 404 -17.09 -7.87 10.51
CA THR A 404 -16.82 -6.71 11.38
C THR A 404 -17.60 -5.50 10.92
N ALA A 405 -18.23 -4.78 11.88
CA ALA A 405 -18.78 -3.46 11.68
C ALA A 405 -18.26 -2.55 12.81
N GLY A 406 -17.71 -1.37 12.43
CA GLY A 406 -17.04 -0.49 13.39
C GLY A 406 -15.58 -0.86 13.69
N GLY A 407 -14.94 -1.67 12.84
CA GLY A 407 -13.50 -1.93 12.85
C GLY A 407 -12.95 -2.63 14.11
N GLY A 408 -13.80 -3.32 14.90
CA GLY A 408 -13.38 -3.92 16.17
C GLY A 408 -13.14 -2.90 17.30
N VAL A 409 -13.60 -1.66 17.12
CA VAL A 409 -13.59 -0.57 18.11
C VAL A 409 -14.99 -0.35 18.69
N LEU A 410 -16.01 -0.33 17.83
CA LEU A 410 -17.39 -0.04 18.22
C LEU A 410 -18.21 -1.28 18.55
N ALA A 411 -17.84 -2.43 18.00
CA ALA A 411 -18.53 -3.70 18.19
C ALA A 411 -17.52 -4.85 18.16
N ARG A 412 -17.86 -5.96 18.75
CA ARG A 412 -17.13 -7.23 18.59
C ARG A 412 -17.39 -7.78 17.19
N GLU A 413 -16.41 -8.53 16.68
CA GLU A 413 -16.53 -9.27 15.44
C GLU A 413 -17.39 -10.52 15.61
N GLU A 414 -18.06 -10.94 14.52
CA GLU A 414 -18.86 -12.15 14.47
C GLU A 414 -18.21 -13.16 13.53
N HIS A 415 -18.19 -14.43 13.93
CA HIS A 415 -17.67 -15.54 13.13
C HIS A 415 -18.82 -16.36 12.57
N VAL A 416 -18.88 -16.49 11.24
CA VAL A 416 -19.98 -17.13 10.54
C VAL A 416 -19.48 -18.31 9.72
N ALA A 417 -20.09 -19.48 9.91
CA ALA A 417 -19.88 -20.64 9.04
C ALA A 417 -20.85 -20.57 7.83
N ALA A 418 -20.33 -20.85 6.65
CA ALA A 418 -21.12 -20.95 5.44
C ALA A 418 -20.64 -22.13 4.58
N SER A 419 -21.58 -22.81 3.89
CA SER A 419 -21.25 -23.81 2.88
C SER A 419 -21.85 -23.36 1.56
N VAL A 420 -20.99 -23.08 0.59
CA VAL A 420 -21.39 -22.63 -0.75
C VAL A 420 -21.42 -23.82 -1.68
N ARG A 421 -22.53 -23.96 -2.43
CA ARG A 421 -22.71 -25.01 -3.44
C ARG A 421 -22.60 -24.40 -4.84
N PRO A 422 -22.12 -25.16 -5.83
CA PRO A 422 -22.08 -24.71 -7.22
C PRO A 422 -23.48 -24.24 -7.70
N GLY A 423 -23.54 -23.08 -8.35
CA GLY A 423 -24.75 -22.50 -8.91
C GLY A 423 -25.81 -22.01 -7.91
N ALA A 424 -25.57 -22.16 -6.60
CA ALA A 424 -26.53 -21.79 -5.56
C ALA A 424 -26.10 -20.53 -4.79
N THR A 425 -27.09 -19.79 -4.25
CA THR A 425 -26.85 -18.66 -3.33
C THR A 425 -27.00 -19.13 -1.88
N THR A 426 -25.93 -19.00 -1.13
CA THR A 426 -25.91 -19.20 0.34
C THR A 426 -26.15 -17.87 1.02
N ARG A 427 -27.26 -17.72 1.78
CA ARG A 427 -27.62 -16.48 2.49
C ARG A 427 -27.27 -16.56 3.96
N ARG A 428 -26.78 -15.44 4.52
CA ARG A 428 -26.49 -15.26 5.96
C ARG A 428 -27.02 -13.92 6.43
N ALA A 429 -27.80 -13.95 7.50
CA ALA A 429 -28.12 -12.74 8.29
C ALA A 429 -27.17 -12.69 9.48
N VAL A 430 -26.60 -11.53 9.75
CA VAL A 430 -25.63 -11.33 10.84
C VAL A 430 -26.10 -10.12 11.66
N ASP A 431 -26.41 -10.38 12.92
CA ASP A 431 -26.80 -9.36 13.89
C ASP A 431 -25.55 -9.00 14.72
N ILE A 432 -25.10 -7.75 14.62
CA ILE A 432 -23.92 -7.24 15.35
C ILE A 432 -24.39 -6.34 16.49
N THR A 433 -23.95 -6.66 17.72
CA THR A 433 -24.22 -5.81 18.89
C THR A 433 -23.21 -4.68 18.98
N ARG A 434 -23.61 -3.45 18.69
CA ARG A 434 -22.79 -2.26 18.94
C ARG A 434 -22.63 -2.05 20.44
N THR A 435 -21.39 -2.00 20.90
CA THR A 435 -21.04 -1.79 22.31
C THR A 435 -20.95 -0.31 22.65
N PHE A 436 -20.40 0.49 21.72
CA PHE A 436 -20.18 1.91 21.89
C PHE A 436 -20.83 2.71 20.76
N ASP A 437 -21.32 3.91 21.12
CA ASP A 437 -21.89 4.89 20.20
C ASP A 437 -21.29 6.27 20.50
N PRO A 438 -20.03 6.53 20.07
CA PRO A 438 -19.36 7.81 20.33
C PRO A 438 -20.08 9.03 19.77
N PRO A 439 -20.73 8.99 18.58
CA PRO A 439 -21.50 10.12 18.08
C PRO A 439 -22.63 10.60 19.02
N ALA A 440 -23.25 9.69 19.78
CA ALA A 440 -24.26 10.06 20.80
C ALA A 440 -23.67 10.90 21.93
N ARG A 441 -22.34 10.96 22.04
CA ARG A 441 -21.60 11.77 23.04
C ARG A 441 -20.77 12.89 22.38
N GLY A 442 -21.02 13.22 21.11
CA GLY A 442 -20.33 14.27 20.36
C GLY A 442 -18.92 13.90 19.87
N TRP A 443 -18.55 12.61 19.93
CA TRP A 443 -17.24 12.13 19.47
C TRP A 443 -17.35 11.44 18.11
N TYR A 444 -16.58 11.93 17.14
CA TYR A 444 -16.60 11.46 15.77
C TYR A 444 -15.23 10.96 15.32
N ALA A 445 -15.22 9.88 14.58
CA ALA A 445 -14.00 9.18 14.15
C ALA A 445 -13.64 9.47 12.68
N ALA A 446 -12.34 9.68 12.43
CA ALA A 446 -11.76 9.65 11.10
C ALA A 446 -10.42 8.88 11.11
N ASP A 447 -10.06 8.35 9.96
CA ASP A 447 -8.75 7.83 9.61
C ASP A 447 -8.09 8.88 8.69
N LEU A 448 -7.11 9.61 9.20
CA LEU A 448 -6.59 10.81 8.55
C LEU A 448 -5.33 10.56 7.72
N HIS A 449 -5.13 9.30 7.29
CA HIS A 449 -4.11 8.93 6.33
C HIS A 449 -4.57 7.70 5.54
N HIS A 450 -5.00 7.91 4.31
CA HIS A 450 -5.64 6.87 3.54
C HIS A 450 -5.56 7.15 2.04
N HIS A 451 -5.23 6.11 1.24
CA HIS A 451 -5.03 6.22 -0.20
C HIS A 451 -6.11 5.48 -0.99
N ALA A 452 -6.47 6.03 -2.15
CA ALA A 452 -7.37 5.40 -3.11
C ALA A 452 -6.58 4.66 -4.21
N ASP A 453 -6.71 5.04 -5.48
CA ASP A 453 -6.07 4.36 -6.61
C ASP A 453 -5.05 5.24 -7.34
N GLN A 454 -4.38 6.11 -6.60
CA GLN A 454 -3.28 6.92 -7.13
C GLN A 454 -1.95 6.36 -6.64
N ALA A 455 -0.90 6.57 -7.42
CA ALA A 455 0.44 6.04 -7.17
C ALA A 455 0.41 4.51 -7.00
N GLU A 456 0.98 3.95 -5.92
CA GLU A 456 1.02 2.51 -5.64
C GLU A 456 -0.24 1.97 -4.97
N ALA A 457 -1.18 2.83 -4.60
CA ALA A 457 -2.43 2.40 -4.00
C ALA A 457 -3.36 1.77 -5.05
N VAL A 458 -4.12 0.78 -4.63
CA VAL A 458 -4.90 -0.07 -5.56
C VAL A 458 -6.39 -0.04 -5.28
N THR A 459 -6.85 0.82 -4.40
CA THR A 459 -8.22 0.87 -3.90
C THR A 459 -9.09 1.84 -4.69
N PRO A 460 -10.04 1.40 -5.53
CA PRO A 460 -10.98 2.31 -6.19
C PRO A 460 -11.75 3.16 -5.16
N PRO A 461 -12.11 4.42 -5.45
CA PRO A 461 -12.81 5.31 -4.52
C PRO A 461 -14.07 4.73 -3.88
N ALA A 462 -14.83 3.90 -4.61
CA ALA A 462 -16.01 3.25 -4.07
C ALA A 462 -15.69 2.19 -3.01
N ASP A 463 -14.59 1.45 -3.18
CA ASP A 463 -14.16 0.44 -2.20
C ASP A 463 -13.46 1.09 -1.01
N LEU A 464 -12.77 2.23 -1.21
CA LEU A 464 -12.28 3.08 -0.14
C LEU A 464 -13.44 3.55 0.76
N ALA A 465 -14.50 4.13 0.18
CA ALA A 465 -15.66 4.56 0.93
C ALA A 465 -16.34 3.41 1.70
N ARG A 466 -16.51 2.22 1.06
CA ARG A 466 -17.04 1.03 1.73
C ARG A 466 -16.21 0.61 2.94
N SER A 467 -14.90 0.60 2.78
CA SER A 467 -14.00 0.15 3.84
C SER A 467 -13.99 1.09 5.03
N GLN A 468 -14.01 2.40 4.80
CA GLN A 468 -14.09 3.41 5.84
C GLN A 468 -15.42 3.36 6.60
N LEU A 469 -16.54 3.24 5.87
CA LEU A 469 -17.87 3.08 6.49
C LEU A 469 -17.97 1.76 7.28
N ALA A 470 -17.44 0.65 6.75
CA ALA A 470 -17.39 -0.63 7.47
C ALA A 470 -16.51 -0.57 8.73
N ALA A 471 -15.50 0.28 8.74
CA ALA A 471 -14.70 0.57 9.92
C ALA A 471 -15.45 1.46 10.95
N GLY A 472 -16.61 1.99 10.59
CA GLY A 472 -17.41 2.87 11.46
C GLY A 472 -16.78 4.25 11.62
N LEU A 473 -16.13 4.76 10.57
CA LEU A 473 -15.66 6.13 10.50
C LEU A 473 -16.84 7.06 10.15
N ASP A 474 -16.93 8.21 10.81
CA ASP A 474 -18.01 9.14 10.66
C ASP A 474 -17.80 10.15 9.52
N LEU A 475 -16.56 10.27 9.05
CA LEU A 475 -16.18 11.09 7.91
C LEU A 475 -15.36 10.24 6.92
N LEU A 476 -15.59 10.44 5.63
CA LEU A 476 -14.70 9.90 4.60
C LEU A 476 -13.47 10.81 4.44
N PHE A 477 -12.33 10.20 4.17
CA PHE A 477 -11.05 10.87 3.99
C PHE A 477 -10.25 10.24 2.84
N VAL A 478 -9.45 11.02 2.15
CA VAL A 478 -8.39 10.58 1.23
C VAL A 478 -7.23 11.55 1.28
N SER A 479 -6.02 11.02 1.18
CA SER A 479 -4.77 11.78 1.07
C SER A 479 -3.83 11.13 0.06
N ASP A 480 -4.27 10.99 -1.18
CA ASP A 480 -3.43 10.41 -2.23
C ASP A 480 -2.13 11.21 -2.40
N HIS A 481 -1.02 10.52 -2.70
CA HIS A 481 0.29 11.13 -2.90
C HIS A 481 0.27 12.18 -4.01
N ASP A 482 0.56 13.41 -3.66
CA ASP A 482 0.64 14.59 -4.55
C ASP A 482 -0.54 14.72 -5.53
N SER A 483 -1.72 14.12 -5.19
CA SER A 483 -2.87 14.02 -6.08
C SER A 483 -4.20 14.34 -5.39
N THR A 484 -5.06 15.07 -6.10
CA THR A 484 -6.46 15.34 -5.71
C THR A 484 -7.48 14.69 -6.66
N ALA A 485 -7.04 13.77 -7.52
CA ALA A 485 -7.84 13.18 -8.60
C ALA A 485 -9.12 12.51 -8.08
N ASN A 486 -9.09 11.90 -6.90
CA ASN A 486 -10.20 11.15 -6.32
C ASN A 486 -11.22 12.00 -5.54
N HIS A 487 -10.96 13.30 -5.32
CA HIS A 487 -11.83 14.16 -4.52
C HIS A 487 -13.28 14.21 -5.04
N ALA A 488 -13.46 14.40 -6.35
CA ALA A 488 -14.80 14.52 -6.94
C ALA A 488 -15.64 13.23 -6.77
N ALA A 489 -15.01 12.07 -6.97
CA ALA A 489 -15.64 10.76 -6.82
C ALA A 489 -16.05 10.51 -5.36
N LEU A 490 -15.13 10.72 -4.42
CA LEU A 490 -15.40 10.52 -2.99
C LEU A 490 -16.43 11.53 -2.45
N ALA A 491 -16.39 12.80 -2.87
CA ALA A 491 -17.40 13.77 -2.52
C ALA A 491 -18.80 13.37 -3.02
N ALA A 492 -18.91 12.76 -4.19
CA ALA A 492 -20.19 12.26 -4.69
C ALA A 492 -20.71 11.08 -3.86
N LEU A 493 -19.84 10.14 -3.50
CA LEU A 493 -20.16 8.99 -2.63
C LEU A 493 -20.58 9.43 -1.23
N ALA A 494 -19.83 10.37 -0.65
CA ALA A 494 -20.13 10.94 0.67
C ALA A 494 -21.53 11.60 0.71
N ARG A 495 -21.84 12.42 -0.30
CA ARG A 495 -23.20 13.01 -0.45
C ARG A 495 -24.29 11.95 -0.55
N ALA A 496 -24.08 10.90 -1.34
CA ALA A 496 -25.05 9.81 -1.49
C ALA A 496 -25.27 9.03 -0.19
N ARG A 497 -24.24 8.98 0.68
CA ARG A 497 -24.30 8.32 1.99
C ARG A 497 -24.61 9.26 3.14
N HIS A 498 -24.81 10.55 2.88
CA HIS A 498 -25.07 11.59 3.89
C HIS A 498 -23.99 11.65 4.99
N VAL A 499 -22.72 11.47 4.62
CA VAL A 499 -21.57 11.59 5.50
C VAL A 499 -20.66 12.72 5.02
N PRO A 500 -19.97 13.47 5.91
CA PRO A 500 -18.99 14.46 5.48
C PRO A 500 -17.78 13.80 4.78
N PHE A 501 -17.15 14.54 3.89
CA PHE A 501 -15.90 14.16 3.23
C PHE A 501 -14.84 15.22 3.47
N ILE A 502 -13.70 14.81 3.99
CA ILE A 502 -12.50 15.63 4.17
C ILE A 502 -11.60 15.44 2.95
N PRO A 503 -11.51 16.41 2.02
CA PRO A 503 -10.57 16.34 0.91
C PRO A 503 -9.15 16.65 1.41
N GLY A 504 -8.27 15.68 1.35
CA GLY A 504 -6.87 15.79 1.76
C GLY A 504 -5.90 15.45 0.62
N ILE A 505 -4.64 15.69 0.85
CA ILE A 505 -3.52 15.31 -0.01
C ILE A 505 -2.34 14.94 0.87
N GLU A 506 -1.58 13.94 0.50
CA GLU A 506 -0.26 13.70 1.06
C GLU A 506 0.81 14.31 0.17
N LEU A 507 1.49 15.33 0.66
CA LEU A 507 2.65 15.95 0.04
C LEU A 507 3.88 15.12 0.37
N SER A 508 4.50 14.50 -0.64
CA SER A 508 5.36 13.34 -0.44
C SER A 508 6.78 13.49 -0.99
N PRO A 509 7.58 14.47 -0.50
CA PRO A 509 9.01 14.51 -0.80
C PRO A 509 9.74 13.31 -0.16
N SER A 510 10.90 12.93 -0.70
CA SER A 510 11.70 11.79 -0.22
C SER A 510 12.22 11.88 1.23
N TRP A 511 12.09 13.05 1.85
CA TRP A 511 12.63 13.36 3.18
C TRP A 511 11.55 13.64 4.23
N GLY A 512 10.24 13.41 3.90
CA GLY A 512 9.14 13.57 4.84
C GLY A 512 7.82 13.71 4.14
N HIS A 513 6.74 13.17 4.74
CA HIS A 513 5.41 13.26 4.18
C HIS A 513 4.50 14.12 5.08
N PHE A 514 3.57 14.84 4.45
CA PHE A 514 2.68 15.76 5.13
C PHE A 514 1.26 15.66 4.59
N ASN A 515 0.29 15.32 5.43
CA ASN A 515 -1.11 15.45 5.05
C ASN A 515 -1.59 16.88 5.25
N ALA A 516 -2.23 17.42 4.23
CA ALA A 516 -2.84 18.75 4.24
C ALA A 516 -4.33 18.64 3.96
N TYR A 517 -5.17 19.15 4.87
CA TYR A 517 -6.63 19.07 4.78
C TYR A 517 -7.35 20.10 5.67
N PRO A 518 -8.69 20.33 5.46
CA PRO A 518 -9.38 20.06 4.22
C PRO A 518 -8.88 21.02 3.14
N LEU A 519 -8.73 20.52 1.93
CA LEU A 519 -8.41 21.35 0.78
C LEU A 519 -9.68 22.01 0.22
N THR A 520 -9.53 23.13 -0.46
CA THR A 520 -10.58 23.68 -1.31
C THR A 520 -10.86 22.69 -2.45
N PRO A 521 -12.11 22.25 -2.69
CA PRO A 521 -12.41 21.32 -3.78
C PRO A 521 -11.92 21.85 -5.13
N GLY A 522 -11.14 21.04 -5.84
CA GLY A 522 -10.54 21.39 -7.13
C GLY A 522 -9.29 22.28 -7.04
N ALA A 523 -8.78 22.59 -5.85
CA ALA A 523 -7.51 23.29 -5.72
C ALA A 523 -6.38 22.42 -6.28
N ALA A 524 -5.57 23.00 -7.17
CA ALA A 524 -4.32 22.42 -7.60
C ALA A 524 -3.20 22.91 -6.66
N LEU A 525 -2.37 21.99 -6.20
CA LEU A 525 -1.12 22.36 -5.56
C LEU A 525 -0.05 22.51 -6.64
N GLU A 526 0.28 23.75 -6.96
CA GLU A 526 1.35 24.09 -7.90
C GLU A 526 2.69 24.13 -7.15
N ILE A 527 3.17 22.95 -6.75
CA ILE A 527 4.48 22.80 -6.11
C ILE A 527 5.12 21.47 -6.52
N ASP A 528 6.40 21.52 -6.83
CA ASP A 528 7.22 20.32 -7.02
C ASP A 528 7.78 19.89 -5.66
N THR A 529 7.11 18.91 -5.03
CA THR A 529 7.49 18.37 -3.73
C THR A 529 8.88 17.73 -3.74
N GLY A 530 9.33 17.21 -4.88
CA GLY A 530 10.66 16.61 -5.04
C GLY A 530 11.83 17.59 -4.89
N THR A 531 11.62 18.89 -5.10
CA THR A 531 12.69 19.90 -5.08
C THR A 531 12.44 21.07 -4.13
N ALA A 532 11.21 21.27 -3.68
CA ALA A 532 10.84 22.39 -2.81
C ALA A 532 11.35 22.22 -1.37
N PRO A 533 11.75 23.29 -0.68
CA PRO A 533 12.03 23.24 0.75
C PRO A 533 10.74 23.13 1.57
N VAL A 534 10.84 22.60 2.80
CA VAL A 534 9.70 22.32 3.67
C VAL A 534 8.76 23.50 3.84
N GLY A 535 9.26 24.70 4.12
CA GLY A 535 8.43 25.90 4.31
C GLY A 535 7.62 26.28 3.06
N ALA A 536 8.15 26.03 1.85
CA ALA A 536 7.42 26.28 0.61
C ALA A 536 6.27 25.25 0.43
N ILE A 537 6.51 23.98 0.79
CA ILE A 537 5.51 22.91 0.74
C ILE A 537 4.35 23.22 1.71
N LEU A 538 4.66 23.53 2.99
CA LEU A 538 3.65 23.87 3.99
C LEU A 538 2.86 25.12 3.61
N ALA A 539 3.54 26.16 3.10
CA ALA A 539 2.88 27.37 2.61
C ALA A 539 1.98 27.11 1.40
N ALA A 540 2.37 26.21 0.48
CA ALA A 540 1.52 25.82 -0.65
C ALA A 540 0.26 25.11 -0.18
N ALA A 541 0.36 24.19 0.77
CA ALA A 541 -0.78 23.53 1.41
C ALA A 541 -1.78 24.55 2.01
N ARG A 542 -1.27 25.52 2.76
CA ARG A 542 -2.11 26.59 3.35
C ARG A 542 -2.79 27.43 2.29
N ARG A 543 -2.09 27.80 1.20
CA ARG A 543 -2.70 28.53 0.08
C ARG A 543 -3.79 27.75 -0.64
N ALA A 544 -3.69 26.43 -0.68
CA ALA A 544 -4.71 25.55 -1.24
C ALA A 544 -5.94 25.36 -0.31
N GLY A 545 -5.95 26.01 0.85
CA GLY A 545 -7.06 26.03 1.79
C GLY A 545 -6.92 25.10 3.01
N ALA A 546 -5.81 24.36 3.13
CA ALA A 546 -5.60 23.47 4.26
C ALA A 546 -5.58 24.25 5.58
N SER A 547 -6.54 23.98 6.45
CA SER A 547 -6.56 24.52 7.82
C SER A 547 -5.72 23.67 8.76
N VAL A 548 -5.46 22.39 8.41
CA VAL A 548 -4.64 21.43 9.15
C VAL A 548 -3.50 20.95 8.26
N VAL A 549 -2.31 20.89 8.82
CA VAL A 549 -1.16 20.18 8.25
C VAL A 549 -0.64 19.21 9.30
N GLN A 550 -0.48 17.98 8.90
CA GLN A 550 -0.04 16.87 9.74
C GLN A 550 1.30 16.36 9.23
N VAL A 551 2.23 16.06 10.11
CA VAL A 551 3.47 15.33 9.77
C VAL A 551 3.18 13.83 9.87
N ASN A 552 3.27 13.13 8.75
CA ASN A 552 3.00 11.69 8.66
C ASN A 552 4.22 10.89 9.11
N HIS A 553 3.97 9.72 9.74
CA HIS A 553 5.00 8.74 10.15
C HIS A 553 6.41 9.38 10.37
N PRO A 554 6.55 10.37 11.28
CA PRO A 554 7.67 11.32 11.31
C PRO A 554 9.05 10.70 11.57
N PHE A 555 9.12 9.47 12.08
CA PHE A 555 10.35 8.83 12.53
C PHE A 555 10.76 7.58 11.73
N ILE A 556 10.04 7.21 10.68
CA ILE A 556 10.53 6.19 9.73
C ILE A 556 11.81 6.69 9.02
N PRO A 557 12.57 5.83 8.31
CA PRO A 557 13.86 6.23 7.71
C PRO A 557 13.82 7.46 6.82
N TYR A 558 12.72 7.69 6.09
CA TYR A 558 12.46 8.88 5.27
C TYR A 558 11.46 9.84 5.91
N GLY A 559 11.14 9.67 7.18
CA GLY A 559 10.25 10.57 7.91
C GLY A 559 10.89 11.94 8.16
N TYR A 560 10.06 12.97 8.27
CA TYR A 560 10.51 14.36 8.37
C TYR A 560 11.49 14.59 9.53
N PHE A 561 11.18 14.07 10.74
CA PHE A 561 12.05 14.24 11.89
C PHE A 561 13.37 13.47 11.76
N SER A 562 13.35 12.28 11.16
CA SER A 562 14.55 11.52 10.84
C SER A 562 15.44 12.27 9.85
N SER A 563 14.84 12.88 8.82
CA SER A 563 15.55 13.64 7.80
C SER A 563 16.11 14.97 8.31
N VAL A 564 15.36 15.67 9.18
CA VAL A 564 15.86 16.86 9.88
C VAL A 564 17.07 16.51 10.74
N ALA A 565 16.98 15.43 11.53
CA ALA A 565 18.10 14.98 12.38
C ALA A 565 19.34 14.58 11.57
N ALA A 566 19.13 14.04 10.35
CA ALA A 566 20.20 13.69 9.41
C ALA A 566 20.73 14.91 8.62
N GLY A 567 20.10 16.08 8.72
CA GLY A 567 20.49 17.30 7.99
C GLY A 567 20.21 17.25 6.49
N VAL A 568 19.25 16.40 6.06
CA VAL A 568 18.94 16.19 4.63
C VAL A 568 17.59 16.76 4.20
N ALA A 569 16.75 17.24 5.14
CA ALA A 569 15.50 17.92 4.82
C ALA A 569 15.80 19.32 4.26
N PRO A 570 15.39 19.65 2.99
CA PRO A 570 15.61 20.95 2.41
C PRO A 570 14.85 22.06 3.17
N GLY A 571 15.57 23.06 3.63
CA GLY A 571 15.04 24.13 4.50
C GLY A 571 15.12 23.81 5.99
N GLY A 572 15.59 22.63 6.38
CA GLY A 572 15.76 22.23 7.78
C GLY A 572 14.44 21.98 8.51
N PHE A 573 14.39 22.32 9.80
CA PHE A 573 13.17 22.21 10.60
C PHE A 573 12.27 23.43 10.39
N ASP A 574 11.02 23.17 10.01
CA ASP A 574 9.93 24.14 9.98
C ASP A 574 8.76 23.61 10.83
N GLY A 575 8.36 24.35 11.84
CA GLY A 575 7.32 23.99 12.79
C GLY A 575 5.90 24.45 12.41
N SER A 576 5.67 24.87 11.16
CA SER A 576 4.36 25.39 10.69
C SER A 576 3.29 24.32 10.46
N PHE A 577 3.50 23.11 10.99
CA PHE A 577 2.49 22.04 11.04
C PHE A 577 1.64 22.13 12.32
N ASP A 578 0.52 21.43 12.37
CA ASP A 578 -0.41 21.40 13.51
C ASP A 578 -0.34 20.08 14.30
N LEU A 579 -0.19 18.96 13.61
CA LEU A 579 -0.37 17.62 14.16
C LEU A 579 0.81 16.69 13.85
N MET A 580 1.01 15.70 14.72
CA MET A 580 1.94 14.59 14.50
C MET A 580 1.18 13.25 14.50
N GLU A 581 1.50 12.42 13.54
CA GLU A 581 0.76 11.19 13.30
C GLU A 581 1.25 10.02 14.15
N ILE A 582 0.29 9.29 14.73
CA ILE A 582 0.40 7.92 15.19
C ILE A 582 -0.06 7.01 14.04
N ASN A 583 0.82 6.18 13.52
CA ASN A 583 0.57 5.42 12.28
C ASN A 583 0.57 3.89 12.46
N SER A 584 1.12 3.36 13.55
CA SER A 584 1.07 1.92 13.87
C SER A 584 1.89 0.95 13.01
N THR A 585 2.55 1.41 12.00
CA THR A 585 3.39 0.52 11.18
C THR A 585 4.56 -0.05 12.01
N VAL A 586 5.07 0.75 12.95
CA VAL A 586 6.16 0.38 13.85
C VAL A 586 5.85 0.92 15.25
N PRO A 587 5.51 0.08 16.25
CA PRO A 587 5.14 0.55 17.61
C PRO A 587 6.18 1.43 18.30
N GLU A 588 7.47 1.24 18.00
CA GLU A 588 8.58 2.03 18.51
C GLU A 588 8.55 3.47 17.98
N ASP A 589 8.06 3.66 16.76
CA ASP A 589 7.90 5.00 16.17
C ASP A 589 6.75 5.77 16.82
N ASP A 590 5.65 5.11 17.15
CA ASP A 590 4.57 5.72 17.96
C ASP A 590 5.10 6.24 19.31
N ALA A 591 5.95 5.47 19.97
CA ALA A 591 6.57 5.90 21.25
C ALA A 591 7.48 7.13 21.05
N ARG A 592 8.16 7.24 19.92
CA ARG A 592 8.99 8.43 19.57
C ARG A 592 8.13 9.65 19.29
N VAL A 593 6.99 9.48 18.60
CA VAL A 593 6.02 10.56 18.37
C VAL A 593 5.50 11.10 19.70
N LEU A 594 5.06 10.22 20.60
CA LEU A 594 4.60 10.62 21.93
C LEU A 594 5.68 11.34 22.73
N ALA A 595 6.90 10.81 22.76
CA ALA A 595 8.02 11.44 23.45
C ALA A 595 8.32 12.85 22.89
N GLN A 596 8.25 13.03 21.58
CA GLN A 596 8.46 14.33 20.94
C GLN A 596 7.33 15.32 21.25
N LEU A 597 6.08 14.88 21.24
CA LEU A 597 4.93 15.70 21.62
C LEU A 597 5.03 16.13 23.09
N TRP A 598 5.37 15.21 24.00
CA TRP A 598 5.56 15.54 25.42
C TRP A 598 6.68 16.57 25.64
N GLN A 599 7.76 16.53 24.87
CA GLN A 599 8.79 17.57 24.89
C GLN A 599 8.24 18.92 24.43
N TYR A 600 7.40 18.96 23.37
CA TYR A 600 6.76 20.17 22.92
C TYR A 600 5.78 20.71 23.97
N TRP A 601 4.97 19.85 24.60
CA TRP A 601 4.03 20.24 25.65
C TRP A 601 4.76 20.78 26.88
N ASN A 602 5.92 20.20 27.26
CA ASN A 602 6.77 20.75 28.33
C ASN A 602 7.35 22.13 27.98
N GLN A 603 7.46 22.46 26.70
CA GLN A 603 7.85 23.79 26.20
C GLN A 603 6.67 24.72 26.00
N GLY A 604 5.44 24.26 26.30
CA GLY A 604 4.21 25.01 26.08
C GLY A 604 3.76 25.09 24.62
N ARG A 605 4.33 24.27 23.72
CA ARG A 605 3.94 24.24 22.30
C ARG A 605 2.77 23.29 22.09
N ALA A 606 1.68 23.82 21.50
CA ALA A 606 0.44 23.11 21.27
C ALA A 606 0.42 22.40 19.90
N TYR A 607 1.28 21.41 19.71
CA TYR A 607 1.12 20.40 18.65
C TYR A 607 0.28 19.26 19.23
N TYR A 608 -0.58 18.66 18.40
CA TYR A 608 -1.52 17.64 18.85
C TYR A 608 -1.39 16.32 18.09
N LEU A 609 -2.05 15.30 18.60
CA LEU A 609 -2.07 13.97 18.01
C LEU A 609 -2.96 13.93 16.77
N SER A 610 -2.53 13.19 15.76
CA SER A 610 -3.33 12.68 14.68
C SER A 610 -3.12 11.17 14.54
N ALA A 611 -3.99 10.52 13.77
CA ALA A 611 -3.85 9.11 13.46
C ALA A 611 -4.30 8.80 12.04
N GLY A 612 -3.56 7.92 11.40
CA GLY A 612 -3.90 7.40 10.11
C GLY A 612 -3.36 6.00 9.88
N SER A 613 -4.10 5.19 9.12
CA SER A 613 -3.72 3.81 8.86
C SER A 613 -2.73 3.66 7.72
N ASP A 614 -2.59 4.68 6.88
CA ASP A 614 -1.76 4.66 5.67
C ASP A 614 -2.12 3.46 4.77
N THR A 615 -3.42 3.17 4.70
CA THR A 615 -3.93 2.02 3.95
C THR A 615 -3.92 2.31 2.46
N HIS A 616 -3.29 1.40 1.69
CA HIS A 616 -3.17 1.45 0.23
C HIS A 616 -3.99 0.36 -0.47
N ASP A 617 -4.33 -0.71 0.25
CA ASP A 617 -5.10 -1.85 -0.24
C ASP A 617 -6.11 -2.31 0.81
N VAL A 618 -7.36 -1.86 0.70
CA VAL A 618 -8.43 -2.16 1.68
C VAL A 618 -8.80 -3.64 1.76
N TRP A 619 -8.42 -4.45 0.78
CA TRP A 619 -8.71 -5.88 0.82
C TRP A 619 -7.70 -6.66 1.67
N ASN A 620 -6.45 -6.21 1.72
CA ASN A 620 -5.37 -6.83 2.49
C ASN A 620 -5.05 -6.04 3.78
N GLU A 621 -5.39 -4.76 3.84
CA GLU A 621 -5.22 -3.87 4.98
C GLU A 621 -6.58 -3.49 5.60
N GLN A 622 -6.57 -2.83 6.74
CA GLN A 622 -7.79 -2.45 7.43
C GLN A 622 -7.85 -0.94 7.65
N SER A 623 -8.80 -0.27 6.98
CA SER A 623 -9.15 1.13 7.26
C SER A 623 -9.52 1.32 8.72
N GLY A 624 -9.09 2.44 9.30
CA GLY A 624 -9.40 2.78 10.69
C GLY A 624 -8.87 1.81 11.73
N ARG A 625 -7.82 1.02 11.42
CA ARG A 625 -7.12 0.18 12.41
C ARG A 625 -6.49 1.03 13.51
N VAL A 626 -6.07 2.22 13.17
CA VAL A 626 -5.84 3.36 14.06
C VAL A 626 -6.73 4.49 13.57
N ARG A 627 -7.26 5.28 14.48
CA ARG A 627 -8.16 6.40 14.18
C ARG A 627 -8.06 7.49 15.21
N VAL A 628 -8.42 8.69 14.82
CA VAL A 628 -8.62 9.79 15.73
C VAL A 628 -10.10 9.92 16.06
N PHE A 629 -10.45 10.13 17.32
CA PHE A 629 -11.74 10.64 17.75
C PHE A 629 -11.63 12.11 18.12
N VAL A 630 -12.53 12.91 17.59
CA VAL A 630 -12.60 14.36 17.84
C VAL A 630 -13.95 14.70 18.43
N HIS A 631 -13.94 15.49 19.50
CA HIS A 631 -15.17 16.06 20.05
C HIS A 631 -15.60 17.27 19.22
N VAL A 632 -16.88 17.27 18.83
CA VAL A 632 -17.51 18.37 18.09
C VAL A 632 -18.76 18.81 18.83
N ASP A 633 -18.79 20.07 19.23
CA ASP A 633 -19.99 20.70 19.79
C ASP A 633 -20.97 21.03 18.67
N GLY A 634 -22.17 20.44 18.71
CA GLY A 634 -23.21 20.64 17.71
C GLY A 634 -23.12 19.72 16.49
N PRO A 635 -23.67 20.12 15.33
CA PRO A 635 -23.70 19.28 14.12
C PRO A 635 -22.32 19.00 13.57
N LEU A 636 -22.06 17.73 13.23
CA LEU A 636 -20.83 17.32 12.56
C LEU A 636 -20.65 18.03 11.22
N SER A 637 -19.50 18.66 11.04
CA SER A 637 -19.05 19.21 9.76
C SER A 637 -17.52 19.07 9.64
N VAL A 638 -17.00 19.10 8.43
CA VAL A 638 -15.55 19.07 8.18
C VAL A 638 -14.84 20.21 8.91
N ALA A 639 -15.41 21.41 8.87
CA ALA A 639 -14.84 22.59 9.55
C ALA A 639 -14.80 22.44 11.07
N ALA A 640 -15.91 21.95 11.68
CA ALA A 640 -15.97 21.73 13.12
C ALA A 640 -15.01 20.61 13.56
N PHE A 641 -14.92 19.53 12.79
CA PHE A 641 -13.96 18.45 13.04
C PHE A 641 -12.50 18.94 12.98
N ALA A 642 -12.13 19.68 11.92
CA ALA A 642 -10.80 20.27 11.80
C ALA A 642 -10.47 21.28 12.91
N ALA A 643 -11.46 22.07 13.34
CA ALA A 643 -11.31 22.99 14.48
C ALA A 643 -11.07 22.23 15.80
N GLY A 644 -11.79 21.13 16.05
CA GLY A 644 -11.61 20.28 17.21
C GLY A 644 -10.20 19.65 17.25
N LEU A 645 -9.69 19.17 16.10
CA LEU A 645 -8.31 18.68 15.98
C LEU A 645 -7.30 19.76 16.39
N LYS A 646 -7.42 20.97 15.86
CA LYS A 646 -6.52 22.08 16.16
C LYS A 646 -6.62 22.58 17.58
N ALA A 647 -7.73 22.35 18.23
CA ALA A 647 -7.94 22.67 19.64
C ALA A 647 -7.42 21.57 20.59
N GLY A 648 -6.98 20.43 20.05
CA GLY A 648 -6.60 19.26 20.85
C GLY A 648 -7.77 18.57 21.53
N HIS A 649 -9.01 18.78 21.05
CA HIS A 649 -10.21 18.10 21.56
C HIS A 649 -10.28 16.67 21.00
N ALA A 650 -9.18 15.94 21.09
CA ALA A 650 -9.02 14.67 20.40
C ALA A 650 -8.25 13.63 21.22
N TYR A 651 -8.38 12.39 20.80
CA TYR A 651 -7.51 11.29 21.19
C TYR A 651 -7.38 10.31 20.02
N VAL A 652 -6.27 9.59 19.97
CA VAL A 652 -6.02 8.55 18.97
C VAL A 652 -6.18 7.18 19.60
N THR A 653 -6.61 6.18 18.82
CA THR A 653 -6.87 4.85 19.35
C THR A 653 -6.72 3.74 18.33
N TYR A 654 -6.25 2.60 18.84
CA TYR A 654 -6.26 1.29 18.21
C TYR A 654 -7.46 0.43 18.65
N GLY A 655 -8.19 0.84 19.72
CA GLY A 655 -9.29 0.06 20.27
C GLY A 655 -10.04 0.70 21.43
N PRO A 656 -9.37 1.12 22.52
CA PRO A 656 -10.02 1.76 23.65
C PRO A 656 -10.69 3.09 23.29
N ILE A 657 -11.79 3.40 23.97
CA ILE A 657 -12.54 4.65 23.87
C ILE A 657 -12.34 5.45 25.13
N ILE A 658 -12.23 6.77 25.03
CA ILE A 658 -12.03 7.69 26.13
C ILE A 658 -13.06 8.83 26.04
N TYR A 659 -13.75 9.09 27.17
CA TYR A 659 -14.61 10.26 27.33
C TYR A 659 -14.16 11.01 28.58
N PRO A 660 -13.49 12.16 28.43
CA PRO A 660 -13.03 12.96 29.54
C PRO A 660 -14.16 13.81 30.13
N ALA A 661 -14.16 14.00 31.44
CA ALA A 661 -15.03 15.01 32.09
C ALA A 661 -14.51 16.43 31.85
N THR A 662 -13.20 16.62 31.78
CA THR A 662 -12.55 17.87 31.35
C THR A 662 -12.00 17.64 29.95
N MET A 663 -12.42 18.44 28.96
CA MET A 663 -12.05 18.27 27.57
C MET A 663 -10.54 18.37 27.38
N PHE A 664 -9.96 17.47 26.57
CA PHE A 664 -8.59 17.57 26.10
C PHE A 664 -8.36 18.90 25.37
N GLY A 665 -7.14 19.39 25.35
CA GLY A 665 -6.80 20.68 24.75
C GLY A 665 -7.20 21.89 25.61
N THR A 666 -8.08 21.73 26.63
CA THR A 666 -8.53 22.85 27.47
C THR A 666 -7.63 23.08 28.65
N GLN A 667 -7.67 24.30 29.17
CA GLN A 667 -6.94 24.69 30.37
C GLN A 667 -7.82 24.57 31.63
N LEU A 668 -7.32 23.88 32.63
CA LEU A 668 -7.91 23.91 33.98
C LEU A 668 -7.50 25.20 34.70
N PRO A 669 -8.39 25.75 35.57
CA PRO A 669 -8.01 26.87 36.43
C PRO A 669 -6.79 26.53 37.31
N ALA A 670 -5.80 27.42 37.36
CA ALA A 670 -4.62 27.26 38.21
C ALA A 670 -5.09 27.05 39.68
N HIS A 671 -4.44 26.11 40.37
CA HIS A 671 -4.70 25.75 41.76
C HIS A 671 -6.04 25.04 42.02
N SER A 672 -6.78 24.60 41.00
CA SER A 672 -7.91 23.69 41.25
C SER A 672 -7.35 22.31 41.63
N GLY A 673 -7.61 21.83 42.85
CA GLY A 673 -7.44 20.43 43.21
C GLY A 673 -8.48 19.55 42.49
N ALA A 674 -8.66 19.79 41.17
CA ALA A 674 -9.69 19.17 40.37
C ALA A 674 -9.39 17.70 40.17
N ALA A 675 -10.41 16.86 40.28
CA ALA A 675 -10.29 15.46 39.87
C ALA A 675 -10.35 15.38 38.33
N LEU A 676 -9.36 14.71 37.76
CA LEU A 676 -9.33 14.33 36.34
C LEU A 676 -10.12 13.03 36.19
N ALA A 677 -11.35 13.10 35.72
CA ALA A 677 -12.25 11.96 35.60
C ALA A 677 -12.47 11.58 34.14
N PHE A 678 -12.49 10.26 33.88
CA PHE A 678 -12.62 9.68 32.55
C PHE A 678 -13.55 8.46 32.58
N ASP A 679 -14.47 8.38 31.61
CA ASP A 679 -15.13 7.13 31.24
C ASP A 679 -14.30 6.47 30.16
N VAL A 680 -13.89 5.23 30.37
CA VAL A 680 -13.07 4.48 29.41
C VAL A 680 -13.76 3.17 29.03
N GLY A 681 -13.51 2.68 27.80
CA GLY A 681 -14.11 1.44 27.34
C GLY A 681 -13.30 0.73 26.28
N SER A 682 -13.48 -0.59 26.15
CA SER A 682 -12.99 -1.39 25.03
C SER A 682 -13.84 -2.63 24.82
N VAL A 683 -14.11 -2.96 23.56
CA VAL A 683 -14.82 -4.21 23.21
C VAL A 683 -14.03 -5.46 23.60
N ALA A 684 -12.71 -5.37 23.68
CA ALA A 684 -11.84 -6.45 24.13
C ALA A 684 -11.75 -6.58 25.66
N GLY A 685 -12.32 -5.60 26.41
CA GLY A 685 -12.11 -5.44 27.84
C GLY A 685 -10.87 -4.62 28.16
N LEU A 686 -10.94 -3.83 29.20
CA LEU A 686 -9.87 -2.93 29.63
C LEU A 686 -8.82 -3.70 30.46
N SER A 687 -7.56 -3.30 30.35
CA SER A 687 -6.42 -3.84 31.12
C SER A 687 -5.94 -2.79 32.14
N LYS A 688 -5.56 -1.61 31.69
CA LYS A 688 -5.07 -0.55 32.56
C LYS A 688 -5.29 0.84 31.99
N VAL A 689 -5.22 1.83 32.90
CA VAL A 689 -5.25 3.25 32.56
C VAL A 689 -4.05 3.91 33.23
N GLU A 690 -3.29 4.69 32.46
CA GLU A 690 -2.10 5.38 32.96
C GLU A 690 -2.28 6.90 32.79
N LEU A 691 -2.08 7.63 33.87
CA LEU A 691 -2.00 9.08 33.87
C LEU A 691 -0.58 9.51 33.60
N ILE A 692 -0.38 10.31 32.56
CA ILE A 692 0.90 10.92 32.18
C ILE A 692 0.84 12.38 32.61
N GLY A 693 1.90 12.92 33.20
CA GLY A 693 2.02 14.33 33.56
C GLY A 693 3.45 14.80 33.31
N ASP A 694 3.61 15.89 32.59
CA ASP A 694 4.90 16.46 32.18
C ASP A 694 5.87 15.43 31.55
N GLY A 695 5.33 14.47 30.77
CA GLY A 695 6.09 13.44 30.09
C GLY A 695 6.44 12.21 30.92
N GLU A 696 5.98 12.13 32.16
CA GLU A 696 6.21 10.98 33.03
C GLU A 696 4.91 10.30 33.43
N ARG A 697 4.94 8.98 33.56
CA ARG A 697 3.83 8.22 34.11
C ARG A 697 3.72 8.51 35.61
N ARG A 698 2.62 9.14 36.02
CA ARG A 698 2.34 9.54 37.40
C ARG A 698 1.59 8.48 38.17
N GLU A 699 0.59 7.86 37.55
CA GLU A 699 -0.23 6.85 38.19
C GLU A 699 -0.70 5.81 37.19
N THR A 700 -0.85 4.56 37.65
CA THR A 700 -1.43 3.46 36.86
C THR A 700 -2.59 2.86 37.64
N ARG A 701 -3.72 2.68 36.96
CA ARG A 701 -4.89 1.93 37.44
C ARG A 701 -5.01 0.64 36.65
N THR A 702 -4.71 -0.47 37.26
CA THR A 702 -5.00 -1.81 36.70
C THR A 702 -6.49 -2.10 36.88
N LEU A 703 -7.14 -2.62 35.85
CA LEU A 703 -8.56 -2.90 35.84
C LEU A 703 -8.77 -4.42 35.85
N GLU A 704 -9.09 -4.96 37.02
CA GLU A 704 -9.31 -6.41 37.18
C GLU A 704 -10.61 -6.87 36.52
N GLY A 705 -10.63 -8.13 36.06
CA GLY A 705 -11.82 -8.74 35.47
C GLY A 705 -12.14 -8.27 34.04
N ALA A 706 -11.20 -7.56 33.40
CA ALA A 706 -11.34 -7.10 32.01
C ALA A 706 -12.69 -6.40 31.71
N PRO A 707 -13.06 -5.37 32.47
CA PRO A 707 -14.36 -4.71 32.27
C PRO A 707 -14.44 -4.07 30.89
N VAL A 708 -15.61 -4.11 30.27
CA VAL A 708 -15.86 -3.47 28.96
C VAL A 708 -15.86 -1.93 29.11
N SER A 709 -16.27 -1.42 30.28
CA SER A 709 -16.25 0.01 30.60
C SER A 709 -15.84 0.22 32.06
N ALA A 710 -15.19 1.33 32.35
CA ALA A 710 -14.82 1.74 33.69
C ALA A 710 -14.83 3.26 33.81
N GLN A 711 -15.09 3.75 35.02
CA GLN A 711 -14.86 5.14 35.40
C GLN A 711 -13.57 5.21 36.20
N VAL A 712 -12.66 6.09 35.84
CA VAL A 712 -11.41 6.32 36.56
C VAL A 712 -11.27 7.80 36.89
N SER A 713 -10.68 8.08 38.04
CA SER A 713 -10.42 9.45 38.48
C SER A 713 -9.05 9.54 39.13
N PHE A 714 -8.35 10.63 38.86
CA PHE A 714 -7.03 10.94 39.37
C PHE A 714 -7.02 12.33 40.00
N ALA A 715 -6.20 12.53 41.01
CA ALA A 715 -5.99 13.85 41.60
C ALA A 715 -4.96 14.62 40.75
N ALA A 716 -5.31 15.85 40.38
CA ALA A 716 -4.35 16.71 39.67
C ALA A 716 -3.33 17.29 40.69
N ASP A 717 -2.04 17.16 40.37
CA ASP A 717 -0.95 17.88 41.10
C ASP A 717 -0.80 19.27 40.47
N PRO A 718 -1.09 20.36 41.21
CA PRO A 718 -1.06 21.71 40.65
C PRO A 718 0.34 22.21 40.29
N ARG A 719 1.38 21.44 40.56
CA ARG A 719 2.77 21.76 40.21
C ARG A 719 3.13 21.35 38.78
N LEU A 720 2.33 20.50 38.17
CA LEU A 720 2.54 20.06 36.79
C LEU A 720 1.92 21.04 35.79
N HIS A 721 2.34 20.93 34.51
CA HIS A 721 1.90 21.84 33.46
C HIS A 721 0.76 21.25 32.63
N TRP A 722 0.75 19.92 32.48
CA TRP A 722 -0.26 19.22 31.69
C TRP A 722 -0.43 17.76 32.12
N TYR A 723 -1.55 17.17 31.72
CA TYR A 723 -1.86 15.75 31.86
C TYR A 723 -2.37 15.16 30.56
N ALA A 724 -2.01 13.90 30.28
CA ALA A 724 -2.59 13.07 29.21
C ALA A 724 -2.92 11.67 29.74
N LEU A 725 -3.77 10.95 29.02
CA LEU A 725 -4.20 9.60 29.39
C LEU A 725 -3.72 8.58 28.37
N THR A 726 -3.22 7.44 28.84
CA THR A 726 -3.03 6.23 28.04
C THR A 726 -3.95 5.15 28.56
N VAL A 727 -4.72 4.51 27.69
CA VAL A 727 -5.60 3.37 28.02
C VAL A 727 -5.15 2.16 27.23
N GLU A 728 -5.05 1.01 27.90
CA GLU A 728 -4.67 -0.26 27.26
C GLU A 728 -5.78 -1.30 27.50
N ASP A 729 -6.10 -2.08 26.48
CA ASP A 729 -7.08 -3.17 26.58
C ASP A 729 -6.39 -4.56 26.66
N GLN A 730 -7.20 -5.61 26.82
CA GLN A 730 -6.71 -6.98 26.97
C GLN A 730 -6.04 -7.55 25.71
N ALA A 731 -6.26 -6.92 24.55
CA ALA A 731 -5.57 -7.25 23.30
C ALA A 731 -4.25 -6.47 23.13
N GLY A 732 -3.85 -5.66 24.13
CA GLY A 732 -2.65 -4.82 24.08
C GLY A 732 -2.81 -3.57 23.22
N ARG A 733 -4.03 -3.27 22.75
CA ARG A 733 -4.30 -2.07 21.95
C ARG A 733 -4.39 -0.86 22.86
N ARG A 734 -3.91 0.29 22.36
CA ARG A 734 -3.81 1.51 23.16
C ARG A 734 -4.61 2.67 22.57
N ALA A 735 -4.97 3.58 23.46
CA ALA A 735 -5.44 4.92 23.13
C ALA A 735 -4.58 5.95 23.85
N TYR A 736 -4.34 7.09 23.19
CA TYR A 736 -3.50 8.19 23.69
C TYR A 736 -4.27 9.49 23.52
N SER A 737 -4.42 10.27 24.59
CA SER A 737 -5.12 11.55 24.54
C SER A 737 -4.19 12.73 24.27
N ASP A 738 -4.76 13.78 23.71
CA ASP A 738 -4.18 15.12 23.80
C ASP A 738 -4.14 15.62 25.25
N PRO A 739 -3.37 16.68 25.56
CA PRO A 739 -3.18 17.12 26.93
C PRO A 739 -4.40 17.87 27.49
N ILE A 740 -4.57 17.80 28.81
CA ILE A 740 -5.33 18.77 29.61
C ILE A 740 -4.29 19.69 30.26
N TRP A 741 -4.36 20.99 29.99
CA TRP A 741 -3.40 21.96 30.44
C TRP A 741 -3.71 22.48 31.84
N LEU A 742 -2.69 22.68 32.69
CA LEU A 742 -2.79 23.35 34.00
C LEU A 742 -2.19 24.76 33.97
N SER A 743 -1.28 25.03 33.06
CA SER A 743 -0.75 26.35 32.77
C SER A 743 -1.11 26.76 31.37
N THR A 744 -1.26 28.06 31.12
CA THR A 744 -1.48 28.54 29.77
C THR A 744 -0.31 28.12 28.90
N PRO A 745 -0.49 27.38 27.80
CA PRO A 745 0.55 27.25 26.80
C PRO A 745 0.98 28.67 26.42
N PRO A 746 2.28 29.02 26.35
CA PRO A 746 2.67 30.30 25.78
C PRO A 746 2.00 30.39 24.41
N GLU A 747 1.46 31.57 24.08
CA GLU A 747 0.86 31.81 22.76
C GLU A 747 1.79 31.24 21.70
N ALA A 748 1.25 30.45 20.77
CA ALA A 748 2.02 29.87 19.68
C ALA A 748 2.62 31.03 18.89
N HIS A 749 3.81 31.45 19.26
CA HIS A 749 4.62 32.26 18.38
C HIS A 749 5.01 31.34 17.21
N LEU A 750 4.19 31.39 16.18
CA LEU A 750 4.62 30.96 14.85
C LEU A 750 5.88 31.80 14.51
N PRO A 751 7.04 31.16 14.26
CA PRO A 751 8.21 31.88 13.78
C PRO A 751 7.97 32.47 12.40
#